data_c51ef91e9ddcd94f6191addf8085fd52
#
_entry.id   c51ef91e9ddcd94f6191addf8085fd52
#
_cell.length_a   1.000
_cell.length_b   1.000
_cell.length_c   1.000
_cell.angle_alpha   90.00
_cell.angle_beta   90.00
_cell.angle_gamma   90.00
#
_symmetry.space_group_name_H-M   'P 1'
#
loop_
_entity.id
_entity.type
_entity.pdbx_description
1 polymer ?
#
loop_
_entity_poly.entity_id
_entity_poly.type
_entity_poly.pdbx_seq_one_letter_code
_entity_poly.pdbx_strand_id
1 'polypeptide(L)'
;LVKFLILLLPFLFCSVAAAQTKSDSISVLLSAQDFPVASVDNMFIPISNPSLLGTGSASGVGLAYLNDEKEWQNHYWIFLNTDFLSYIYEFDYSEKYHTLALGTELFPAHILPNLYAGTNYRWQESGFEDGSFRSGVTYRPHNSTSIAFTWDNPKHQSPYYRLGLAVRPFVFFDTIADYRLELSVDANYAHSEKDKDYEINKPIIGIQTQILDGVKIGATYNLENEAALINFSLCPRNLEAGGLLHSKKNDNYGIAWAQVTDLNYKPFLGYTKPSWYKMDLKGNIVTYSAPKYKIGKITIYDTGDKSIETIIDNIKQAKDDPEIEGILLKNPSFSTSLALQEELVDTFNDFKSSGKKVSFYYDNISNGGYIFASSIADKIYLNPMGSVDLRGLSISSPYLKNMLASLGIEVLNFRSHEYKDAGNMFSEERMTAAEREAYESLLQSLYDQILQRMEKGRKDKLVASANEIINDGPYFIANDALEKGLVDAIIYEDQLNKQLKKDFKFSSQQKELTEYREYAWAKPKENLVAVIYASGNIVSGKGTPGQKIAQETTVNLIRKARKDKQYKGIILRVDSGGGSAQASDIILRELELAKTENKKPIVVSMAGAAASGGYYISCNADKIVAEPSTLTGSIGVLGLAFNGTEMFHKIKVNWDTVKKGEHSDMGSLYRPWTEEEKQIVTRSIENCYDIFVEKVDNGRPNITLEQVKQYAQGRIWTGEQAQNIGLVDELGGLEKAKENMSELIDKKGKITLVDATTKKEGLKISINISELNAFAPVKAINAVNSDYIKLYELWSDFGQDKALMLCPILPETLQF
;
A
#
# COMPACT_ATOMS: atom_id res chain seq x y z
N LEU A 1 -30.77 -22.72 -7.66
CA LEU A 1 -30.81 -24.16 -8.02
C LEU A 1 -29.42 -24.79 -8.00
N VAL A 2 -28.42 -24.15 -8.65
CA VAL A 2 -27.01 -24.64 -8.68
C VAL A 2 -26.40 -24.69 -7.27
N LYS A 3 -26.62 -23.67 -6.44
CA LYS A 3 -26.15 -23.66 -5.03
C LYS A 3 -26.80 -24.82 -4.21
N PHE A 4 -28.05 -25.17 -4.50
CA PHE A 4 -28.76 -26.22 -3.81
C PHE A 4 -28.30 -27.61 -4.30
N LEU A 5 -28.01 -27.76 -5.59
CA LEU A 5 -27.41 -28.97 -6.16
C LEU A 5 -26.01 -29.24 -5.63
N ILE A 6 -25.20 -28.22 -5.46
CA ILE A 6 -23.82 -28.32 -4.91
C ILE A 6 -23.87 -28.76 -3.44
N LEU A 7 -24.83 -28.30 -2.65
CA LEU A 7 -25.04 -28.75 -1.27
C LEU A 7 -25.50 -30.22 -1.17
N LEU A 8 -26.20 -30.71 -2.18
CA LEU A 8 -26.69 -32.12 -2.21
C LEU A 8 -25.64 -33.10 -2.74
N LEU A 9 -24.70 -32.68 -3.56
CA LEU A 9 -23.66 -33.54 -4.14
C LEU A 9 -22.83 -34.30 -3.09
N PRO A 10 -22.32 -33.68 -2.01
CA PRO A 10 -21.60 -34.42 -0.98
C PRO A 10 -22.46 -35.45 -0.26
N PHE A 11 -23.74 -35.16 -0.01
CA PHE A 11 -24.69 -36.12 0.61
C PHE A 11 -25.00 -37.30 -0.30
N LEU A 12 -25.11 -37.07 -1.61
CA LEU A 12 -25.27 -38.14 -2.61
C LEU A 12 -24.00 -38.98 -2.72
N PHE A 13 -22.81 -38.35 -2.65
CA PHE A 13 -21.54 -39.08 -2.72
C PHE A 13 -21.34 -39.97 -1.48
N CYS A 14 -21.66 -39.45 -0.28
CA CYS A 14 -21.60 -40.25 0.95
C CYS A 14 -22.65 -41.39 1.00
N SER A 15 -23.82 -41.20 0.40
CA SER A 15 -24.87 -42.27 0.39
C SER A 15 -24.53 -43.46 -0.50
N VAL A 16 -23.68 -43.29 -1.52
CA VAL A 16 -23.26 -44.40 -2.42
C VAL A 16 -22.15 -45.26 -1.80
N ALA A 17 -21.40 -44.73 -0.85
CA ALA A 17 -20.23 -45.41 -0.26
C ALA A 17 -20.53 -46.19 1.02
N ALA A 18 -21.72 -46.06 1.59
CA ALA A 18 -22.10 -46.68 2.85
C ALA A 18 -22.73 -48.05 2.66
N ALA A 19 -21.97 -49.03 2.20
CA ALA A 19 -22.37 -50.43 2.25
C ALA A 19 -21.38 -51.21 3.13
N GLN A 20 -21.88 -51.59 4.32
CA GLN A 20 -21.37 -52.59 5.28
C GLN A 20 -20.26 -52.21 6.26
N THR A 21 -20.51 -52.00 7.52
CA THR A 21 -20.28 -52.87 8.68
C THR A 21 -20.42 -52.12 10.03
N LYS A 22 -20.80 -52.87 11.09
CA LYS A 22 -20.88 -52.38 12.47
C LYS A 22 -19.52 -51.85 12.98
N SER A 23 -19.48 -50.65 13.48
CA SER A 23 -18.40 -50.16 14.30
C SER A 23 -18.91 -49.73 15.66
N ASP A 24 -18.29 -50.19 16.72
CA ASP A 24 -18.43 -49.71 18.07
C ASP A 24 -17.71 -48.35 18.12
N SER A 25 -18.45 -47.29 18.54
CA SER A 25 -17.99 -45.92 18.83
C SER A 25 -16.67 -45.46 18.20
N ILE A 26 -16.72 -45.08 16.93
CA ILE A 26 -15.61 -44.45 16.27
C ILE A 26 -15.61 -42.98 16.65
N SER A 27 -14.72 -42.59 17.55
CA SER A 27 -14.45 -41.22 17.76
C SER A 27 -13.84 -40.63 16.47
N VAL A 28 -14.41 -39.60 15.87
CA VAL A 28 -13.88 -38.90 14.69
C VAL A 28 -12.46 -38.32 14.90
N LEU A 29 -12.00 -38.32 16.11
CA LEU A 29 -10.58 -38.18 16.41
C LEU A 29 -9.71 -39.20 15.67
N LEU A 30 -10.21 -40.38 15.35
CA LEU A 30 -9.52 -41.42 14.57
C LEU A 30 -9.36 -41.00 13.10
N SER A 31 -10.36 -40.33 12.50
CA SER A 31 -10.23 -39.83 11.12
C SER A 31 -9.34 -38.61 11.01
N ALA A 32 -9.27 -37.78 12.06
CA ALA A 32 -8.29 -36.66 12.11
C ALA A 32 -6.83 -37.14 12.16
N GLN A 33 -6.61 -38.42 12.52
CA GLN A 33 -5.25 -39.01 12.45
C GLN A 33 -4.81 -39.29 11.02
N ASP A 34 -5.73 -39.45 10.07
CA ASP A 34 -5.42 -39.72 8.69
C ASP A 34 -5.32 -38.46 7.80
N PHE A 35 -5.58 -37.28 8.35
CA PHE A 35 -5.32 -36.04 7.65
C PHE A 35 -3.83 -35.70 7.71
N PRO A 36 -3.23 -35.20 6.60
CA PRO A 36 -1.83 -34.78 6.60
C PRO A 36 -1.65 -33.52 7.45
N VAL A 37 -0.84 -33.62 8.53
CA VAL A 37 -0.69 -32.54 9.52
C VAL A 37 0.00 -31.28 8.97
N ALA A 38 0.76 -31.41 7.88
CA ALA A 38 1.47 -30.29 7.28
C ALA A 38 0.63 -29.50 6.26
N SER A 39 -0.50 -30.04 5.79
CA SER A 39 -1.17 -29.52 4.60
C SER A 39 -2.69 -29.42 4.68
N VAL A 40 -3.32 -29.84 5.75
CA VAL A 40 -4.77 -29.67 5.91
C VAL A 40 -5.19 -28.20 5.80
N ASP A 41 -6.22 -27.91 5.00
CA ASP A 41 -6.64 -26.54 4.68
C ASP A 41 -8.18 -26.34 4.64
N ASN A 42 -8.90 -27.14 5.43
CA ASN A 42 -10.36 -27.11 5.53
C ASN A 42 -10.83 -26.90 6.97
N MET A 43 -12.15 -26.97 7.18
CA MET A 43 -12.76 -26.76 8.50
C MET A 43 -12.26 -27.70 9.61
N PHE A 44 -11.62 -28.81 9.27
CA PHE A 44 -11.08 -29.79 10.25
C PHE A 44 -9.69 -29.41 10.78
N ILE A 45 -9.09 -28.30 10.34
CA ILE A 45 -7.82 -27.76 10.87
C ILE A 45 -7.75 -27.77 12.41
N PRO A 46 -8.77 -27.28 13.16
CA PRO A 46 -8.70 -27.21 14.61
C PRO A 46 -8.54 -28.58 15.28
N ILE A 47 -9.01 -29.63 14.63
CA ILE A 47 -8.93 -31.00 15.13
C ILE A 47 -7.64 -31.68 14.68
N SER A 48 -7.21 -31.49 13.43
CA SER A 48 -6.06 -32.17 12.85
C SER A 48 -4.73 -31.55 13.25
N ASN A 49 -4.57 -30.24 13.03
CA ASN A 49 -3.39 -29.46 13.43
C ASN A 49 -3.78 -28.01 13.77
N PRO A 50 -3.99 -27.68 15.04
CA PRO A 50 -4.47 -26.37 15.44
C PRO A 50 -3.51 -25.21 15.10
N SER A 51 -2.21 -25.46 14.84
CA SER A 51 -1.29 -24.42 14.42
C SER A 51 -1.69 -23.77 13.09
N LEU A 52 -2.36 -24.52 12.21
CA LEU A 52 -2.79 -24.04 10.90
C LEU A 52 -3.98 -23.06 10.98
N LEU A 53 -4.65 -22.89 12.14
CA LEU A 53 -5.62 -21.81 12.33
C LEU A 53 -5.01 -20.44 12.05
N GLY A 54 -3.78 -20.22 12.48
CA GLY A 54 -3.06 -18.98 12.23
C GLY A 54 -2.80 -18.66 10.75
N THR A 55 -3.12 -19.58 9.83
CA THR A 55 -3.06 -19.33 8.38
C THR A 55 -4.33 -18.69 7.81
N GLY A 56 -5.40 -18.55 8.62
CA GLY A 56 -6.71 -18.07 8.19
C GLY A 56 -7.48 -19.04 7.26
N SER A 57 -6.98 -20.27 7.09
CA SER A 57 -7.51 -21.20 6.09
C SER A 57 -8.85 -21.85 6.46
N ALA A 58 -9.27 -21.76 7.72
CA ALA A 58 -10.47 -22.43 8.24
C ALA A 58 -11.56 -21.45 8.71
N SER A 59 -11.38 -20.15 8.55
CA SER A 59 -12.32 -19.14 9.06
C SER A 59 -13.71 -19.27 8.45
N GLY A 60 -14.74 -19.42 9.30
CA GLY A 60 -16.10 -19.59 8.87
C GLY A 60 -16.99 -20.35 9.86
N VAL A 61 -18.21 -20.62 9.44
CA VAL A 61 -19.20 -21.43 10.19
C VAL A 61 -19.55 -22.66 9.37
N GLY A 62 -19.42 -23.83 9.95
CA GLY A 62 -19.63 -25.08 9.25
C GLY A 62 -20.40 -26.13 10.04
N LEU A 63 -20.94 -27.08 9.30
CA LEU A 63 -21.60 -28.26 9.79
C LEU A 63 -20.99 -29.47 9.10
N ALA A 64 -20.67 -30.50 9.85
CA ALA A 64 -20.32 -31.81 9.32
C ALA A 64 -21.24 -32.88 9.90
N TYR A 65 -21.42 -33.93 9.13
CA TYR A 65 -22.30 -35.03 9.46
C TYR A 65 -21.65 -36.36 9.08
N LEU A 66 -21.62 -37.31 10.02
CA LEU A 66 -21.16 -38.68 9.78
C LEU A 66 -22.30 -39.53 9.24
N ASN A 67 -22.09 -40.20 8.15
CA ASN A 67 -22.96 -41.24 7.62
C ASN A 67 -22.36 -42.61 7.91
N ASP A 68 -22.88 -43.26 8.95
CA ASP A 68 -22.74 -44.68 9.18
C ASP A 68 -24.13 -45.33 9.00
N GLU A 69 -24.21 -46.55 8.57
CA GLU A 69 -25.41 -47.25 8.00
C GLU A 69 -26.70 -47.23 8.86
N LYS A 70 -26.72 -46.72 10.08
CA LYS A 70 -27.84 -47.03 10.97
C LYS A 70 -28.79 -45.90 11.28
N GLU A 71 -28.37 -44.70 11.53
CA GLU A 71 -29.26 -43.57 11.85
C GLU A 71 -28.60 -42.22 11.61
N TRP A 72 -29.03 -41.50 10.58
CA TRP A 72 -28.46 -40.22 10.13
C TRP A 72 -28.55 -39.04 11.12
N GLN A 73 -29.12 -39.22 12.31
CA GLN A 73 -29.32 -38.17 13.31
C GLN A 73 -28.27 -38.18 14.43
N ASN A 74 -27.32 -39.08 14.46
CA ASN A 74 -26.62 -39.44 15.69
C ASN A 74 -25.20 -38.96 15.80
N HIS A 75 -24.58 -38.44 14.73
CA HIS A 75 -23.21 -37.90 14.83
C HIS A 75 -23.01 -36.67 13.92
N TYR A 76 -22.85 -35.50 14.52
CA TYR A 76 -22.64 -34.27 13.79
C TYR A 76 -21.73 -33.29 14.56
N TRP A 77 -21.12 -32.34 13.83
CA TRP A 77 -20.28 -31.30 14.34
C TRP A 77 -20.77 -29.95 13.87
N ILE A 78 -20.65 -28.94 14.74
CA ILE A 78 -20.84 -27.55 14.43
C ILE A 78 -19.49 -26.86 14.67
N PHE A 79 -18.97 -26.17 13.65
CA PHE A 79 -17.70 -25.48 13.66
C PHE A 79 -17.92 -23.97 13.65
N LEU A 80 -17.25 -23.26 14.56
CA LEU A 80 -17.16 -21.79 14.60
C LEU A 80 -15.69 -21.43 14.58
N ASN A 81 -15.16 -21.16 13.41
CA ASN A 81 -13.73 -20.93 13.18
C ASN A 81 -13.45 -19.47 12.85
N THR A 82 -12.41 -18.91 13.44
CA THR A 82 -11.79 -17.65 13.07
C THR A 82 -10.33 -17.87 12.70
N ASP A 83 -9.61 -16.83 12.33
CA ASP A 83 -8.19 -16.89 11.97
C ASP A 83 -7.26 -17.31 13.12
N PHE A 84 -7.73 -17.33 14.36
CA PHE A 84 -6.90 -17.66 15.52
C PHE A 84 -7.63 -18.47 16.59
N LEU A 85 -8.96 -18.50 16.56
CA LEU A 85 -9.79 -19.14 17.57
C LEU A 85 -10.82 -20.03 16.88
N SER A 86 -11.01 -21.24 17.39
CA SER A 86 -12.07 -22.13 16.96
C SER A 86 -12.81 -22.73 18.14
N TYR A 87 -14.11 -22.86 17.99
CA TYR A 87 -14.96 -23.64 18.87
C TYR A 87 -15.72 -24.67 18.05
N ILE A 88 -15.69 -25.94 18.52
CA ILE A 88 -16.39 -27.06 17.86
C ILE A 88 -17.29 -27.70 18.91
N TYR A 89 -18.55 -27.85 18.53
CA TYR A 89 -19.51 -28.69 19.23
C TYR A 89 -19.71 -29.98 18.45
N GLU A 90 -19.54 -31.10 19.13
CA GLU A 90 -19.71 -32.44 18.57
C GLU A 90 -20.79 -33.19 19.36
N PHE A 91 -21.73 -33.74 18.63
CA PHE A 91 -22.73 -34.67 19.16
C PHE A 91 -22.47 -36.06 18.61
N ASP A 92 -22.21 -37.00 19.50
CA ASP A 92 -21.93 -38.41 19.17
C ASP A 92 -22.91 -39.33 19.94
N TYR A 93 -23.93 -39.75 19.25
CA TYR A 93 -25.02 -40.57 19.74
C TYR A 93 -25.73 -40.03 21.01
N SER A 94 -25.18 -40.17 22.16
CA SER A 94 -25.70 -39.64 23.44
C SER A 94 -24.69 -38.75 24.16
N GLU A 95 -23.48 -38.69 23.62
CA GLU A 95 -22.40 -37.96 24.23
C GLU A 95 -22.19 -36.63 23.50
N LYS A 96 -21.78 -35.62 24.21
CA LYS A 96 -21.49 -34.30 23.69
C LYS A 96 -20.07 -33.92 24.06
N TYR A 97 -19.33 -33.41 23.05
CA TYR A 97 -17.98 -32.97 23.21
C TYR A 97 -17.83 -31.53 22.76
N HIS A 98 -16.93 -30.86 23.39
CA HIS A 98 -16.55 -29.48 23.09
C HIS A 98 -15.06 -29.47 22.76
N THR A 99 -14.69 -28.72 21.74
CA THR A 99 -13.28 -28.45 21.44
C THR A 99 -13.06 -26.94 21.32
N LEU A 100 -12.12 -26.43 22.08
CA LEU A 100 -11.62 -25.05 21.95
C LEU A 100 -10.21 -25.13 21.37
N ALA A 101 -9.95 -24.41 20.27
CA ALA A 101 -8.65 -24.37 19.65
C ALA A 101 -8.16 -22.94 19.48
N LEU A 102 -6.86 -22.76 19.65
CA LEU A 102 -6.15 -21.50 19.42
C LEU A 102 -4.96 -21.76 18.50
N GLY A 103 -4.71 -20.85 17.55
CA GLY A 103 -3.54 -20.93 16.67
C GLY A 103 -3.16 -19.55 16.14
N THR A 104 -1.86 -19.30 16.02
CA THR A 104 -1.35 -18.00 15.58
C THR A 104 0.02 -18.13 14.93
N GLU A 105 0.41 -17.14 14.15
CA GLU A 105 1.80 -16.96 13.73
C GLU A 105 2.64 -16.51 14.94
N LEU A 106 3.77 -17.22 15.21
CA LEU A 106 4.58 -16.99 16.41
C LEU A 106 5.46 -15.76 16.32
N PHE A 107 6.00 -15.45 15.15
CA PHE A 107 6.94 -14.35 14.98
C PHE A 107 6.50 -13.42 13.84
N PRO A 108 6.78 -12.13 13.99
CA PRO A 108 6.59 -11.19 12.88
C PRO A 108 7.38 -11.61 11.64
N ALA A 109 6.85 -11.30 10.47
CA ALA A 109 7.40 -11.68 9.16
C ALA A 109 8.89 -11.33 8.91
N HIS A 110 9.46 -10.44 9.70
CA HIS A 110 10.87 -10.02 9.59
C HIS A 110 11.85 -10.84 10.46
N ILE A 111 11.35 -11.69 11.37
CA ILE A 111 12.20 -12.54 12.24
C ILE A 111 12.21 -13.97 11.72
N LEU A 112 11.06 -14.61 11.69
CA LEU A 112 10.87 -15.95 11.15
C LEU A 112 9.45 -16.06 10.61
N PRO A 113 9.23 -15.70 9.34
CA PRO A 113 7.89 -15.70 8.76
C PRO A 113 7.35 -17.11 8.63
N ASN A 114 6.02 -17.21 8.66
CA ASN A 114 5.29 -18.45 8.39
C ASN A 114 5.59 -19.60 9.39
N LEU A 115 5.95 -19.25 10.62
CA LEU A 115 6.01 -20.21 11.73
C LEU A 115 4.76 -20.05 12.60
N TYR A 116 3.95 -21.08 12.64
CA TYR A 116 2.67 -21.13 13.34
C TYR A 116 2.72 -22.08 14.52
N ALA A 117 2.04 -21.74 15.60
CA ALA A 117 1.78 -22.66 16.70
C ALA A 117 0.32 -22.60 17.12
N GLY A 118 -0.16 -23.71 17.65
CA GLY A 118 -1.53 -23.78 18.11
C GLY A 118 -1.75 -24.96 19.04
N THR A 119 -2.83 -24.88 19.76
CA THR A 119 -3.28 -25.95 20.66
C THR A 119 -4.79 -26.04 20.67
N ASN A 120 -5.32 -27.23 20.87
CA ASN A 120 -6.71 -27.42 21.19
C ASN A 120 -6.89 -28.18 22.50
N TYR A 121 -8.05 -28.03 23.09
CA TYR A 121 -8.52 -28.80 24.24
C TYR A 121 -9.90 -29.33 23.94
N ARG A 122 -10.08 -30.66 23.98
CA ARG A 122 -11.36 -31.35 23.77
C ARG A 122 -11.80 -32.02 25.05
N TRP A 123 -13.04 -31.80 25.46
CA TRP A 123 -13.62 -32.37 26.68
C TRP A 123 -15.07 -32.84 26.41
N GLN A 124 -15.53 -33.77 27.23
CA GLN A 124 -16.92 -34.20 27.25
C GLN A 124 -17.75 -33.24 28.12
N GLU A 125 -19.02 -33.01 27.75
CA GLU A 125 -19.91 -32.09 28.49
C GLU A 125 -20.00 -32.44 29.99
N SER A 126 -19.90 -33.75 30.33
CA SER A 126 -19.94 -34.26 31.70
C SER A 126 -18.67 -34.05 32.52
N GLY A 127 -17.54 -33.74 31.90
CA GLY A 127 -16.25 -33.68 32.61
C GLY A 127 -15.17 -32.82 31.90
N PHE A 128 -15.11 -31.54 32.23
CA PHE A 128 -14.07 -30.66 31.70
C PHE A 128 -12.65 -31.13 32.07
N GLU A 129 -12.49 -31.69 33.28
CA GLU A 129 -11.18 -32.12 33.75
C GLU A 129 -10.62 -33.37 33.06
N ASP A 130 -11.47 -34.07 32.30
CA ASP A 130 -11.12 -35.31 31.61
C ASP A 130 -10.77 -35.08 30.13
N GLY A 131 -10.51 -33.84 29.76
CA GLY A 131 -10.20 -33.49 28.37
C GLY A 131 -8.80 -33.90 27.90
N SER A 132 -8.62 -33.83 26.59
CA SER A 132 -7.37 -34.13 25.88
C SER A 132 -6.83 -32.89 25.16
N PHE A 133 -5.52 -32.78 25.10
CA PHE A 133 -4.83 -31.73 24.41
C PHE A 133 -4.21 -32.24 23.11
N ARG A 134 -4.29 -31.41 22.07
CA ARG A 134 -3.43 -31.50 20.87
C ARG A 134 -2.73 -30.18 20.66
N SER A 135 -1.42 -30.21 20.53
CA SER A 135 -0.61 -29.04 20.20
C SER A 135 0.11 -29.27 18.89
N GLY A 136 0.33 -28.21 18.13
CA GLY A 136 1.00 -28.28 16.85
C GLY A 136 1.91 -27.07 16.60
N VAL A 137 2.95 -27.31 15.79
CA VAL A 137 3.81 -26.27 15.23
C VAL A 137 3.94 -26.56 13.74
N THR A 138 3.73 -25.53 12.91
CA THR A 138 3.91 -25.64 11.44
C THR A 138 4.85 -24.55 10.96
N TYR A 139 5.82 -24.93 10.16
CA TYR A 139 6.76 -24.02 9.52
C TYR A 139 6.68 -24.15 8.00
N ARG A 140 6.44 -23.03 7.31
CA ARG A 140 6.40 -22.93 5.86
C ARG A 140 7.54 -22.06 5.35
N PRO A 141 8.79 -22.62 5.25
CA PRO A 141 9.98 -21.86 4.85
C PRO A 141 9.89 -21.30 3.44
N HIS A 142 9.15 -21.99 2.58
CA HIS A 142 8.93 -21.65 1.18
C HIS A 142 7.49 -22.00 0.78
N ASN A 143 6.97 -21.39 -0.28
CA ASN A 143 5.64 -21.69 -0.82
C ASN A 143 5.51 -23.13 -1.39
N SER A 144 6.64 -23.82 -1.57
CA SER A 144 6.71 -25.23 -1.98
C SER A 144 6.75 -26.23 -0.83
N THR A 145 6.99 -25.80 0.41
CA THR A 145 7.31 -26.72 1.51
C THR A 145 6.59 -26.35 2.79
N SER A 146 5.96 -27.30 3.44
CA SER A 146 5.36 -27.18 4.76
C SER A 146 5.84 -28.33 5.65
N ILE A 147 6.33 -28.02 6.83
CA ILE A 147 6.80 -28.97 7.84
C ILE A 147 5.95 -28.76 9.07
N ALA A 148 5.37 -29.82 9.61
CA ALA A 148 4.54 -29.72 10.81
C ALA A 148 4.91 -30.80 11.82
N PHE A 149 4.78 -30.45 13.08
CA PHE A 149 4.87 -31.36 14.20
C PHE A 149 3.63 -31.21 15.04
N THR A 150 2.97 -32.31 15.40
CA THR A 150 1.86 -32.34 16.35
C THR A 150 2.17 -33.29 17.48
N TRP A 151 1.70 -32.92 18.67
CA TRP A 151 1.77 -33.68 19.90
C TRP A 151 0.37 -33.82 20.45
N ASP A 152 -0.07 -35.06 20.59
CA ASP A 152 -1.34 -35.44 21.18
C ASP A 152 -1.11 -36.02 22.57
N ASN A 153 -1.86 -35.52 23.54
CA ASN A 153 -1.85 -36.01 24.90
C ASN A 153 -3.27 -36.37 25.35
N PRO A 154 -3.78 -37.53 24.91
CA PRO A 154 -5.08 -38.05 25.34
C PRO A 154 -5.01 -38.43 26.80
N LYS A 155 -6.07 -38.10 27.57
CA LYS A 155 -6.16 -38.58 28.96
C LYS A 155 -6.36 -40.11 28.96
N HIS A 156 -5.65 -40.80 29.81
CA HIS A 156 -5.68 -42.27 29.95
C HIS A 156 -5.08 -43.09 28.80
N GLN A 157 -4.42 -42.47 27.85
CA GLN A 157 -3.65 -43.11 26.81
C GLN A 157 -2.24 -42.57 26.72
N SER A 158 -1.32 -43.32 26.16
CA SER A 158 0.04 -42.81 25.93
C SER A 158 0.04 -41.68 24.89
N PRO A 159 0.83 -40.60 25.11
CA PRO A 159 0.97 -39.56 24.13
C PRO A 159 1.47 -40.10 22.79
N TYR A 160 1.08 -39.45 21.67
CA TYR A 160 1.65 -39.75 20.37
C TYR A 160 2.07 -38.47 19.64
N TYR A 161 3.04 -38.63 18.75
CA TYR A 161 3.66 -37.54 18.04
C TYR A 161 3.59 -37.79 16.56
N ARG A 162 3.40 -36.72 15.77
CA ARG A 162 3.41 -36.79 14.32
C ARG A 162 4.35 -35.73 13.76
N LEU A 163 5.16 -36.13 12.79
CA LEU A 163 5.99 -35.24 11.99
C LEU A 163 5.52 -35.34 10.56
N GLY A 164 5.02 -34.25 10.01
CA GLY A 164 4.52 -34.15 8.64
C GLY A 164 5.39 -33.27 7.75
N LEU A 165 5.56 -33.71 6.51
CA LEU A 165 6.15 -32.94 5.43
C LEU A 165 5.18 -32.88 4.26
N ALA A 166 4.93 -31.69 3.73
CA ALA A 166 4.18 -31.52 2.50
C ALA A 166 4.99 -30.67 1.51
N VAL A 167 4.93 -31.07 0.23
CA VAL A 167 5.65 -30.37 -0.84
C VAL A 167 4.74 -30.10 -2.02
N ARG A 168 4.96 -28.98 -2.70
CA ARG A 168 4.30 -28.56 -3.93
C ARG A 168 5.33 -28.53 -5.05
N PRO A 169 5.52 -29.63 -5.79
CA PRO A 169 6.66 -29.82 -6.68
C PRO A 169 6.67 -28.87 -7.87
N PHE A 170 5.50 -28.41 -8.33
CA PHE A 170 5.40 -27.56 -9.52
C PHE A 170 5.64 -26.07 -9.26
N VAL A 171 5.75 -25.65 -8.00
CA VAL A 171 6.09 -24.25 -7.63
C VAL A 171 7.39 -23.75 -8.25
N PHE A 172 8.31 -24.65 -8.58
CA PHE A 172 9.59 -24.30 -9.18
C PHE A 172 9.53 -24.07 -10.70
N PHE A 173 8.40 -24.31 -11.35
CA PHE A 173 8.30 -24.31 -12.81
C PHE A 173 7.55 -23.11 -13.37
N ASP A 174 7.10 -22.14 -12.54
CA ASP A 174 6.36 -20.93 -12.94
C ASP A 174 5.19 -21.21 -13.91
N THR A 175 4.42 -22.26 -13.65
CA THR A 175 3.24 -22.62 -14.44
C THR A 175 1.94 -22.36 -13.69
N ILE A 176 0.80 -22.31 -14.41
CA ILE A 176 -0.55 -22.18 -13.79
C ILE A 176 -0.82 -23.32 -12.78
N ALA A 177 -0.09 -24.41 -12.87
CA ALA A 177 -0.21 -25.58 -11.99
C ALA A 177 0.63 -25.49 -10.70
N ASP A 178 1.40 -24.42 -10.50
CA ASP A 178 2.44 -24.30 -9.47
C ASP A 178 1.97 -24.69 -8.06
N TYR A 179 0.76 -24.29 -7.69
CA TYR A 179 0.20 -24.52 -6.36
C TYR A 179 -0.87 -25.62 -6.33
N ARG A 180 -1.15 -26.27 -7.45
CA ARG A 180 -2.31 -27.13 -7.62
C ARG A 180 -2.07 -28.57 -7.21
N LEU A 181 -0.84 -29.05 -7.21
CA LEU A 181 -0.49 -30.39 -6.74
C LEU A 181 0.32 -30.32 -5.44
N GLU A 182 -0.09 -31.13 -4.49
CA GLU A 182 0.55 -31.25 -3.19
C GLU A 182 0.75 -32.73 -2.86
N LEU A 183 1.94 -33.06 -2.39
CA LEU A 183 2.31 -34.39 -1.89
C LEU A 183 2.66 -34.27 -0.43
N SER A 184 2.20 -35.21 0.40
CA SER A 184 2.46 -35.22 1.83
C SER A 184 2.93 -36.57 2.34
N VAL A 185 3.71 -36.55 3.41
CA VAL A 185 4.09 -37.73 4.16
C VAL A 185 4.15 -37.39 5.65
N ASP A 186 3.50 -38.20 6.48
CA ASP A 186 3.51 -38.07 7.92
C ASP A 186 4.11 -39.30 8.56
N ALA A 187 5.03 -39.14 9.50
CA ALA A 187 5.56 -40.20 10.35
C ALA A 187 4.94 -40.08 11.74
N ASN A 188 4.43 -41.16 12.26
CA ASN A 188 3.83 -41.26 13.59
C ASN A 188 4.79 -41.99 14.54
N TYR A 189 4.98 -41.42 15.73
CA TYR A 189 5.72 -42.01 16.82
C TYR A 189 4.75 -42.24 17.99
N ALA A 190 4.40 -43.50 18.20
CA ALA A 190 3.35 -43.89 19.15
C ALA A 190 3.78 -45.08 19.97
N HIS A 191 3.11 -45.31 21.11
CA HIS A 191 3.36 -46.41 21.97
C HIS A 191 2.78 -47.70 21.33
N SER A 192 3.61 -48.70 21.22
CA SER A 192 3.21 -50.04 20.71
C SER A 192 2.41 -50.81 21.77
N GLU A 193 1.24 -51.32 21.38
CA GLU A 193 0.42 -52.14 22.28
C GLU A 193 1.07 -53.50 22.59
N LYS A 194 2.00 -53.96 21.70
CA LYS A 194 2.66 -55.29 21.83
C LYS A 194 3.86 -55.25 22.76
N ASP A 195 4.74 -54.25 22.61
CA ASP A 195 6.08 -54.26 23.26
C ASP A 195 6.20 -53.24 24.38
N LYS A 196 5.18 -52.44 24.64
CA LYS A 196 5.16 -51.35 25.63
C LYS A 196 6.21 -50.26 25.43
N ASP A 197 6.86 -50.21 24.29
CA ASP A 197 7.82 -49.18 23.88
C ASP A 197 7.25 -48.26 22.82
N TYR A 198 7.88 -47.12 22.61
CA TYR A 198 7.54 -46.20 21.53
C TYR A 198 8.15 -46.64 20.21
N GLU A 199 7.36 -46.75 19.18
CA GLU A 199 7.81 -47.15 17.85
C GLU A 199 7.40 -46.11 16.79
N ILE A 200 8.17 -46.07 15.69
CA ILE A 200 7.79 -45.30 14.50
C ILE A 200 6.90 -46.19 13.65
N ASN A 201 5.63 -45.79 13.52
CA ASN A 201 4.67 -46.51 12.68
C ASN A 201 4.98 -46.27 11.19
N LYS A 202 4.45 -47.12 10.32
CA LYS A 202 4.53 -46.89 8.90
C LYS A 202 3.89 -45.56 8.52
N PRO A 203 4.43 -44.84 7.54
CA PRO A 203 4.00 -43.48 7.24
C PRO A 203 2.57 -43.41 6.66
N ILE A 204 1.98 -42.24 6.78
CA ILE A 204 0.79 -41.84 6.03
C ILE A 204 1.28 -41.03 4.83
N ILE A 205 0.86 -41.43 3.64
CA ILE A 205 1.18 -40.73 2.39
C ILE A 205 -0.06 -40.05 1.86
N GLY A 206 0.08 -38.85 1.29
CA GLY A 206 -1.06 -38.10 0.78
C GLY A 206 -0.75 -37.39 -0.53
N ILE A 207 -1.81 -37.22 -1.30
CA ILE A 207 -1.83 -36.40 -2.51
C ILE A 207 -3.09 -35.56 -2.48
N GLN A 208 -2.94 -34.28 -2.79
CA GLN A 208 -4.06 -33.35 -2.95
C GLN A 208 -3.86 -32.51 -4.20
N THR A 209 -4.93 -32.26 -4.92
CA THR A 209 -4.90 -31.40 -6.09
C THR A 209 -6.11 -30.47 -6.11
N GLN A 210 -5.89 -29.23 -6.55
CA GLN A 210 -6.94 -28.29 -6.91
C GLN A 210 -7.09 -28.28 -8.43
N ILE A 211 -8.02 -29.05 -8.97
CA ILE A 211 -8.23 -29.18 -10.41
C ILE A 211 -8.65 -27.87 -11.05
N LEU A 212 -9.56 -27.15 -10.40
CA LEU A 212 -10.04 -25.81 -10.74
C LEU A 212 -10.10 -24.98 -9.45
N ASP A 213 -10.11 -23.66 -9.58
CA ASP A 213 -10.25 -22.80 -8.40
C ASP A 213 -11.48 -23.17 -7.58
N GLY A 214 -11.28 -23.56 -6.32
CA GLY A 214 -12.36 -24.03 -5.43
C GLY A 214 -12.83 -25.49 -5.66
N VAL A 215 -12.18 -26.28 -6.54
CA VAL A 215 -12.47 -27.71 -6.72
C VAL A 215 -11.26 -28.53 -6.29
N LYS A 216 -11.34 -29.17 -5.13
CA LYS A 216 -10.25 -29.93 -4.53
C LYS A 216 -10.59 -31.41 -4.48
N ILE A 217 -9.60 -32.24 -4.77
CA ILE A 217 -9.63 -33.68 -4.58
C ILE A 217 -8.35 -34.12 -3.91
N GLY A 218 -8.45 -34.97 -2.91
CA GLY A 218 -7.29 -35.50 -2.20
C GLY A 218 -7.51 -36.94 -1.80
N ALA A 219 -6.39 -37.63 -1.58
CA ALA A 219 -6.38 -38.96 -1.00
C ALA A 219 -5.18 -39.10 -0.07
N THR A 220 -5.40 -39.77 1.06
CA THR A 220 -4.31 -40.21 1.95
C THR A 220 -4.42 -41.73 2.15
N TYR A 221 -3.29 -42.36 2.36
CA TYR A 221 -3.22 -43.78 2.67
C TYR A 221 -2.31 -43.97 3.89
N ASN A 222 -2.88 -44.56 4.93
CA ASN A 222 -2.17 -44.93 6.13
C ASN A 222 -1.63 -46.35 5.98
N LEU A 223 -0.33 -46.50 5.82
CA LEU A 223 0.33 -47.78 5.58
C LEU A 223 0.30 -48.70 6.81
N GLU A 224 0.10 -48.19 8.02
CA GLU A 224 0.04 -48.97 9.25
C GLU A 224 -1.32 -49.67 9.37
N ASN A 225 -2.38 -48.90 9.18
CA ASN A 225 -3.74 -49.37 9.38
C ASN A 225 -4.40 -49.91 8.10
N GLU A 226 -3.70 -49.81 6.96
CA GLU A 226 -4.23 -50.13 5.63
C GLU A 226 -5.53 -49.35 5.34
N ALA A 227 -5.58 -48.08 5.81
CA ALA A 227 -6.74 -47.22 5.67
C ALA A 227 -6.53 -46.17 4.58
N ALA A 228 -7.55 -45.98 3.76
CA ALA A 228 -7.59 -44.92 2.74
C ALA A 228 -8.59 -43.83 3.15
N LEU A 229 -8.20 -42.57 3.00
CA LEU A 229 -9.08 -41.40 3.17
C LEU A 229 -9.12 -40.65 1.84
N ILE A 230 -10.31 -40.52 1.25
CA ILE A 230 -10.53 -39.77 0.03
C ILE A 230 -11.35 -38.54 0.39
N ASN A 231 -10.90 -37.38 0.02
CA ASN A 231 -11.60 -36.10 0.25
C ASN A 231 -11.90 -35.41 -1.08
N PHE A 232 -13.02 -34.73 -1.09
CA PHE A 232 -13.50 -33.93 -2.21
C PHE A 232 -14.18 -32.66 -1.66
N SER A 233 -13.91 -31.51 -2.22
CA SER A 233 -14.66 -30.29 -1.90
C SER A 233 -14.88 -29.39 -3.11
N LEU A 234 -16.01 -28.68 -3.05
CA LEU A 234 -16.43 -27.65 -4.00
C LEU A 234 -16.66 -26.35 -3.23
N CYS A 235 -16.01 -25.30 -3.64
CA CYS A 235 -16.17 -23.99 -3.05
C CYS A 235 -16.52 -22.93 -4.12
N PRO A 236 -17.80 -22.78 -4.48
CA PRO A 236 -18.25 -21.67 -5.30
C PRO A 236 -18.33 -20.40 -4.45
N ARG A 237 -17.33 -19.55 -4.58
CA ARG A 237 -17.15 -18.32 -3.78
C ARG A 237 -16.85 -18.62 -2.30
N ASN A 238 -17.77 -18.26 -1.40
CA ASN A 238 -17.64 -18.40 0.05
C ASN A 238 -18.45 -19.55 0.66
N LEU A 239 -19.09 -20.37 -0.16
CA LEU A 239 -19.80 -21.58 0.28
C LEU A 239 -18.96 -22.79 -0.11
N GLU A 240 -18.36 -23.46 0.85
CA GLU A 240 -17.62 -24.70 0.63
C GLU A 240 -18.43 -25.89 1.10
N ALA A 241 -18.53 -26.91 0.27
CA ALA A 241 -19.16 -28.17 0.63
C ALA A 241 -18.29 -29.34 0.14
N GLY A 242 -18.18 -30.39 0.94
CA GLY A 242 -17.32 -31.50 0.65
C GLY A 242 -17.79 -32.82 1.24
N GLY A 243 -17.13 -33.87 0.82
CA GLY A 243 -17.27 -35.21 1.34
C GLY A 243 -15.91 -35.81 1.63
N LEU A 244 -15.89 -36.71 2.59
CA LEU A 244 -14.74 -37.43 3.05
C LEU A 244 -15.15 -38.90 3.18
N LEU A 245 -14.40 -39.80 2.56
CA LEU A 245 -14.65 -41.22 2.59
C LEU A 245 -13.44 -41.89 3.23
N HIS A 246 -13.69 -42.55 4.32
CA HIS A 246 -12.73 -43.43 4.98
C HIS A 246 -13.01 -44.87 4.62
N SER A 247 -11.99 -45.62 4.21
CA SER A 247 -12.10 -47.02 3.88
C SER A 247 -10.99 -47.82 4.54
N LYS A 248 -11.36 -48.78 5.37
CA LYS A 248 -10.52 -49.75 6.03
C LYS A 248 -11.20 -51.10 6.02
N LYS A 249 -10.47 -52.18 6.02
CA LYS A 249 -10.96 -53.57 5.76
C LYS A 249 -12.26 -54.01 6.42
N ASN A 250 -12.76 -53.39 7.45
CA ASN A 250 -14.06 -53.68 8.09
C ASN A 250 -14.68 -52.42 8.72
N ASP A 251 -14.24 -51.28 8.26
CA ASP A 251 -14.63 -50.02 8.87
C ASP A 251 -14.66 -48.89 7.81
N ASN A 252 -15.82 -48.73 7.18
CA ASN A 252 -16.04 -47.74 6.15
C ASN A 252 -17.04 -46.70 6.64
N TYR A 253 -16.72 -45.43 6.53
CA TYR A 253 -17.66 -44.35 6.83
C TYR A 253 -17.47 -43.16 5.91
N GLY A 254 -18.49 -42.31 5.84
CA GLY A 254 -18.44 -41.07 5.09
C GLY A 254 -18.79 -39.87 5.98
N ILE A 255 -18.12 -38.76 5.75
CA ILE A 255 -18.46 -37.49 6.36
C ILE A 255 -18.85 -36.52 5.25
N ALA A 256 -20.06 -35.99 5.32
CA ALA A 256 -20.47 -34.85 4.49
C ALA A 256 -20.37 -33.56 5.30
N TRP A 257 -19.90 -32.50 4.68
CA TRP A 257 -19.75 -31.23 5.36
C TRP A 257 -20.04 -30.04 4.47
N ALA A 258 -20.43 -28.94 5.08
CA ALA A 258 -20.61 -27.67 4.42
C ALA A 258 -20.22 -26.52 5.37
N GLN A 259 -19.61 -25.47 4.82
CA GLN A 259 -19.28 -24.28 5.58
C GLN A 259 -19.51 -23.01 4.74
N VAL A 260 -19.85 -21.93 5.44
CA VAL A 260 -19.75 -20.59 4.89
C VAL A 260 -18.47 -19.99 5.45
N THR A 261 -17.53 -19.64 4.57
CA THR A 261 -16.23 -19.05 4.93
C THR A 261 -16.22 -17.56 4.60
N ASP A 262 -15.41 -16.79 5.26
CA ASP A 262 -15.13 -15.38 4.93
C ASP A 262 -14.20 -15.25 3.71
N LEU A 263 -13.57 -16.37 3.30
CA LEU A 263 -12.70 -16.46 2.13
C LEU A 263 -13.51 -16.72 0.86
N ASN A 264 -13.19 -15.99 -0.20
CA ASN A 264 -13.81 -16.19 -1.50
C ASN A 264 -12.86 -16.91 -2.46
N TYR A 265 -13.37 -17.91 -3.17
CA TYR A 265 -12.65 -18.51 -4.29
C TYR A 265 -13.10 -17.89 -5.62
N LYS A 266 -12.21 -17.85 -6.60
CA LYS A 266 -12.57 -17.45 -7.95
C LYS A 266 -13.64 -18.41 -8.50
N PRO A 267 -14.65 -17.93 -9.22
CA PRO A 267 -15.71 -18.77 -9.74
C PRO A 267 -15.19 -19.73 -10.82
N PHE A 268 -15.21 -21.02 -10.53
CA PHE A 268 -14.64 -22.08 -11.39
C PHE A 268 -15.49 -22.47 -12.61
N LEU A 269 -16.79 -22.14 -12.61
CA LEU A 269 -17.69 -22.46 -13.72
C LEU A 269 -17.82 -21.34 -14.76
N GLY A 270 -17.04 -20.29 -14.68
CA GLY A 270 -17.11 -19.15 -15.61
C GLY A 270 -18.44 -18.36 -15.53
N TYR A 271 -19.36 -18.73 -14.66
CA TYR A 271 -20.59 -17.97 -14.42
C TYR A 271 -20.29 -16.74 -13.55
N THR A 272 -19.63 -15.77 -14.15
CA THR A 272 -19.46 -14.47 -13.57
C THR A 272 -20.63 -13.58 -13.97
N LYS A 273 -21.10 -12.75 -13.04
CA LYS A 273 -21.97 -11.64 -13.41
C LYS A 273 -21.09 -10.43 -13.58
N PRO A 274 -20.80 -10.03 -14.84
CA PRO A 274 -20.00 -8.85 -15.09
C PRO A 274 -20.54 -7.66 -14.30
N SER A 275 -19.68 -6.98 -13.56
CA SER A 275 -20.08 -5.93 -12.64
C SER A 275 -19.14 -4.73 -12.75
N TRP A 276 -19.61 -3.58 -12.30
CA TRP A 276 -18.80 -2.39 -12.11
C TRP A 276 -18.26 -2.35 -10.69
N TYR A 277 -16.95 -2.16 -10.54
CA TYR A 277 -16.40 -1.75 -9.26
C TYR A 277 -16.74 -0.27 -9.05
N LYS A 278 -17.53 0.02 -8.01
CA LYS A 278 -17.83 1.38 -7.60
C LYS A 278 -16.68 1.92 -6.78
N MET A 279 -15.79 2.66 -7.42
CA MET A 279 -14.64 3.25 -6.76
C MET A 279 -14.96 4.61 -6.15
N ASP A 280 -14.70 4.77 -4.84
CA ASP A 280 -14.84 6.05 -4.14
C ASP A 280 -13.50 6.80 -4.12
N LEU A 281 -13.32 7.73 -5.06
CA LEU A 281 -12.13 8.55 -5.19
C LEU A 281 -12.42 9.96 -4.67
N LYS A 282 -12.22 10.17 -3.35
CA LYS A 282 -12.51 11.42 -2.64
C LYS A 282 -11.45 11.73 -1.60
N GLY A 283 -11.32 13.03 -1.28
CA GLY A 283 -10.42 13.54 -0.25
C GLY A 283 -9.01 13.80 -0.77
N ASN A 284 -8.05 13.91 0.13
CA ASN A 284 -6.68 14.21 -0.21
C ASN A 284 -5.91 12.89 -0.49
N ILE A 285 -5.27 12.81 -1.66
CA ILE A 285 -4.44 11.67 -2.07
C ILE A 285 -2.99 12.11 -1.95
N VAL A 286 -2.25 11.39 -1.13
CA VAL A 286 -0.87 11.69 -0.77
C VAL A 286 0.07 10.54 -1.10
N THR A 287 1.34 10.85 -1.22
CA THR A 287 2.40 9.87 -1.44
C THR A 287 2.52 8.90 -0.27
N TYR A 288 2.31 9.36 0.96
CA TYR A 288 2.36 8.54 2.16
C TYR A 288 1.33 8.99 3.19
N SER A 289 0.49 8.06 3.61
CA SER A 289 -0.46 8.29 4.72
C SER A 289 0.04 7.57 5.96
N ALA A 290 0.11 8.30 7.07
CA ALA A 290 0.50 7.72 8.36
C ALA A 290 -0.47 6.58 8.75
N PRO A 291 0.02 5.53 9.42
CA PRO A 291 -0.82 4.41 9.83
C PRO A 291 -2.00 4.87 10.68
N LYS A 292 -3.18 4.36 10.35
CA LYS A 292 -4.38 4.60 11.16
C LYS A 292 -4.30 3.81 12.45
N TYR A 293 -4.46 4.48 13.58
CA TYR A 293 -4.50 3.79 14.87
C TYR A 293 -5.94 3.36 15.19
N LYS A 294 -6.12 2.04 15.34
CA LYS A 294 -7.40 1.42 15.67
C LYS A 294 -7.29 0.61 16.96
N ILE A 295 -8.31 0.68 17.81
CA ILE A 295 -8.55 -0.28 18.89
C ILE A 295 -9.83 -1.05 18.55
N GLY A 296 -9.68 -2.29 18.11
CA GLY A 296 -10.78 -3.07 17.56
C GLY A 296 -11.37 -2.40 16.31
N LYS A 297 -12.68 -2.12 16.33
CA LYS A 297 -13.39 -1.41 15.23
C LYS A 297 -13.34 0.11 15.35
N ILE A 298 -12.80 0.66 16.42
CA ILE A 298 -12.77 2.11 16.69
C ILE A 298 -11.48 2.69 16.14
N THR A 299 -11.59 3.63 15.21
CA THR A 299 -10.44 4.40 14.71
C THR A 299 -10.20 5.57 15.66
N ILE A 300 -9.03 5.60 16.30
CA ILE A 300 -8.66 6.65 17.26
C ILE A 300 -8.01 7.83 16.55
N TYR A 301 -7.24 7.53 15.50
CA TYR A 301 -6.55 8.55 14.72
C TYR A 301 -6.61 8.19 13.23
N ASP A 302 -7.05 9.14 12.41
CA ASP A 302 -7.09 9.06 10.96
C ASP A 302 -6.93 10.49 10.41
N THR A 303 -5.92 10.73 9.61
CA THR A 303 -5.72 12.03 8.92
C THR A 303 -6.80 12.29 7.87
N GLY A 304 -7.53 11.26 7.45
CA GLY A 304 -8.45 11.31 6.32
C GLY A 304 -7.75 11.21 4.96
N ASP A 305 -6.42 11.28 4.93
CA ASP A 305 -5.63 11.16 3.71
C ASP A 305 -5.62 9.71 3.20
N LYS A 306 -5.63 9.56 1.88
CA LYS A 306 -5.51 8.25 1.22
C LYS A 306 -4.13 8.13 0.58
N SER A 307 -3.41 7.05 0.88
CA SER A 307 -2.17 6.75 0.15
C SER A 307 -2.49 6.37 -1.29
N ILE A 308 -1.71 6.88 -2.22
CA ILE A 308 -1.83 6.54 -3.65
C ILE A 308 -1.63 5.05 -3.88
N GLU A 309 -0.74 4.38 -3.15
CA GLU A 309 -0.49 2.94 -3.28
C GLU A 309 -1.76 2.13 -2.99
N THR A 310 -2.54 2.51 -1.96
CA THR A 310 -3.81 1.83 -1.67
C THR A 310 -4.79 1.92 -2.83
N ILE A 311 -4.82 3.06 -3.53
CA ILE A 311 -5.69 3.27 -4.69
C ILE A 311 -5.20 2.44 -5.87
N ILE A 312 -3.89 2.44 -6.12
CA ILE A 312 -3.22 1.64 -7.16
C ILE A 312 -3.48 0.15 -6.92
N ASP A 313 -3.32 -0.33 -5.71
CA ASP A 313 -3.59 -1.73 -5.35
C ASP A 313 -5.04 -2.13 -5.60
N ASN A 314 -6.00 -1.26 -5.25
CA ASN A 314 -7.42 -1.49 -5.54
C ASN A 314 -7.70 -1.59 -7.05
N ILE A 315 -7.07 -0.74 -7.87
CA ILE A 315 -7.23 -0.80 -9.33
C ILE A 315 -6.61 -2.08 -9.90
N LYS A 316 -5.43 -2.48 -9.41
CA LYS A 316 -4.78 -3.75 -9.78
C LYS A 316 -5.63 -4.95 -9.36
N GLN A 317 -6.18 -4.94 -8.15
CA GLN A 317 -7.10 -5.97 -7.71
C GLN A 317 -8.36 -6.04 -8.58
N ALA A 318 -8.92 -4.88 -8.97
CA ALA A 318 -10.05 -4.82 -9.91
C ALA A 318 -9.67 -5.36 -11.30
N LYS A 319 -8.42 -5.15 -11.75
CA LYS A 319 -7.90 -5.73 -12.99
C LYS A 319 -7.90 -7.25 -12.96
N ASP A 320 -7.51 -7.84 -11.83
CA ASP A 320 -7.37 -9.28 -11.65
C ASP A 320 -8.69 -9.97 -11.25
N ASP A 321 -9.70 -9.21 -10.80
CA ASP A 321 -11.02 -9.73 -10.46
C ASP A 321 -11.81 -10.13 -11.72
N PRO A 322 -12.13 -11.43 -11.93
CA PRO A 322 -12.83 -11.90 -13.11
C PRO A 322 -14.31 -11.44 -13.17
N GLU A 323 -14.85 -10.91 -12.10
CA GLU A 323 -16.23 -10.40 -12.06
C GLU A 323 -16.30 -8.89 -12.33
N ILE A 324 -15.18 -8.19 -12.32
CA ILE A 324 -15.12 -6.77 -12.64
C ILE A 324 -14.84 -6.61 -14.14
N GLU A 325 -15.75 -5.94 -14.83
CA GLU A 325 -15.62 -5.57 -16.24
C GLU A 325 -15.38 -4.06 -16.43
N GLY A 326 -15.57 -3.29 -15.36
CA GLY A 326 -15.31 -1.85 -15.41
C GLY A 326 -15.21 -1.21 -14.04
N ILE A 327 -14.60 -0.04 -13.99
CA ILE A 327 -14.58 0.86 -12.83
C ILE A 327 -15.51 2.03 -13.08
N LEU A 328 -16.40 2.29 -12.14
CA LEU A 328 -17.32 3.42 -12.17
C LEU A 328 -16.97 4.42 -11.06
N LEU A 329 -16.67 5.65 -11.44
CA LEU A 329 -16.43 6.75 -10.54
C LEU A 329 -17.62 7.72 -10.58
N LYS A 330 -18.27 7.90 -9.42
CA LYS A 330 -19.39 8.82 -9.28
C LYS A 330 -18.97 10.03 -8.46
N ASN A 331 -19.06 11.21 -9.07
CA ASN A 331 -18.69 12.47 -8.43
C ASN A 331 -17.33 12.38 -7.71
N PRO A 332 -16.25 11.89 -8.36
CA PRO A 332 -14.95 11.89 -7.75
C PRO A 332 -14.54 13.34 -7.44
N SER A 333 -14.06 13.55 -6.23
CA SER A 333 -13.65 14.87 -5.72
C SER A 333 -12.43 14.68 -4.84
N PHE A 334 -11.25 14.77 -5.42
CA PHE A 334 -10.00 14.56 -4.73
C PHE A 334 -9.01 15.68 -5.05
N SER A 335 -8.07 15.88 -4.15
CA SER A 335 -6.93 16.78 -4.33
C SER A 335 -5.65 15.94 -4.34
N THR A 336 -4.76 16.22 -5.28
CA THR A 336 -3.43 15.62 -5.36
C THR A 336 -2.58 16.38 -6.38
N SER A 337 -1.27 16.10 -6.44
CA SER A 337 -0.39 16.67 -7.46
C SER A 337 -0.67 16.07 -8.85
N LEU A 338 -0.30 16.81 -9.93
CA LEU A 338 -0.37 16.27 -11.30
C LEU A 338 0.43 14.99 -11.47
N ALA A 339 1.62 14.89 -10.86
CA ALA A 339 2.45 13.71 -10.94
C ALA A 339 1.76 12.47 -10.34
N LEU A 340 1.10 12.60 -9.19
CA LEU A 340 0.33 11.49 -8.63
C LEU A 340 -0.92 11.17 -9.45
N GLN A 341 -1.51 12.17 -10.13
CA GLN A 341 -2.57 11.90 -11.12
C GLN A 341 -2.04 11.09 -12.31
N GLU A 342 -0.80 11.34 -12.76
CA GLU A 342 -0.15 10.60 -13.84
C GLU A 342 0.04 9.13 -13.47
N GLU A 343 0.52 8.82 -12.26
CA GLU A 343 0.61 7.44 -11.76
C GLU A 343 -0.76 6.74 -11.72
N LEU A 344 -1.81 7.46 -11.34
CA LEU A 344 -3.18 6.92 -11.41
C LEU A 344 -3.62 6.69 -12.86
N VAL A 345 -3.37 7.64 -13.77
CA VAL A 345 -3.69 7.51 -15.18
C VAL A 345 -3.01 6.30 -15.81
N ASP A 346 -1.74 6.06 -15.50
CA ASP A 346 -0.99 4.90 -15.99
C ASP A 346 -1.58 3.60 -15.43
N THR A 347 -1.94 3.57 -14.15
CA THR A 347 -2.59 2.42 -13.52
C THR A 347 -3.97 2.12 -14.14
N PHE A 348 -4.77 3.15 -14.42
CA PHE A 348 -6.05 2.98 -15.12
C PHE A 348 -5.86 2.52 -16.56
N ASN A 349 -4.83 3.01 -17.25
CA ASN A 349 -4.50 2.55 -18.61
C ASN A 349 -4.06 1.08 -18.62
N ASP A 350 -3.29 0.64 -17.62
CA ASP A 350 -2.95 -0.76 -17.41
C ASP A 350 -4.20 -1.61 -17.12
N PHE A 351 -5.13 -1.11 -16.30
CA PHE A 351 -6.44 -1.74 -16.10
C PHE A 351 -7.21 -1.89 -17.43
N LYS A 352 -7.26 -0.82 -18.23
CA LYS A 352 -7.94 -0.82 -19.54
C LYS A 352 -7.26 -1.75 -20.56
N SER A 353 -5.96 -1.98 -20.46
CA SER A 353 -5.22 -2.91 -21.32
C SER A 353 -5.73 -4.35 -21.23
N SER A 354 -6.36 -4.72 -20.10
CA SER A 354 -7.06 -6.01 -19.94
C SER A 354 -8.43 -6.09 -20.65
N GLY A 355 -8.85 -5.03 -21.36
CA GLY A 355 -10.13 -4.95 -22.05
C GLY A 355 -11.27 -4.33 -21.22
N LYS A 356 -11.04 -4.10 -19.94
CA LYS A 356 -12.02 -3.55 -19.00
C LYS A 356 -12.25 -2.05 -19.21
N LYS A 357 -13.34 -1.50 -18.66
CA LYS A 357 -13.86 -0.17 -18.98
C LYS A 357 -13.81 0.79 -17.78
N VAL A 358 -13.64 2.08 -18.06
CA VAL A 358 -13.67 3.15 -17.07
C VAL A 358 -14.74 4.16 -17.43
N SER A 359 -15.66 4.43 -16.50
CA SER A 359 -16.73 5.39 -16.68
C SER A 359 -16.86 6.36 -15.54
N PHE A 360 -17.24 7.58 -15.86
CA PHE A 360 -17.48 8.64 -14.89
C PHE A 360 -18.92 9.15 -14.97
N TYR A 361 -19.46 9.50 -13.83
CA TYR A 361 -20.67 10.29 -13.71
C TYR A 361 -20.39 11.49 -12.82
N TYR A 362 -20.80 12.67 -13.25
CA TYR A 362 -20.63 13.92 -12.53
C TYR A 362 -21.92 14.72 -12.45
N ASP A 363 -22.13 15.36 -11.33
CA ASP A 363 -23.08 16.47 -11.21
C ASP A 363 -22.44 17.76 -11.74
N ASN A 364 -21.18 18.05 -11.37
CA ASN A 364 -20.34 19.11 -11.91
C ASN A 364 -18.90 18.63 -12.00
N ILE A 365 -18.16 19.06 -12.99
CA ILE A 365 -16.77 18.67 -13.23
C ILE A 365 -15.89 19.89 -13.00
N SER A 366 -14.94 19.79 -12.06
CA SER A 366 -13.90 20.79 -11.85
C SER A 366 -12.81 20.72 -12.94
N ASN A 367 -12.00 21.76 -13.04
CA ASN A 367 -10.88 21.83 -13.99
C ASN A 367 -9.97 20.60 -13.90
N GLY A 368 -9.39 20.32 -12.72
CA GLY A 368 -8.55 19.13 -12.49
C GLY A 368 -9.29 17.81 -12.64
N GLY A 369 -10.56 17.75 -12.23
CA GLY A 369 -11.43 16.60 -12.42
C GLY A 369 -11.64 16.25 -13.88
N TYR A 370 -11.79 17.25 -14.77
CA TYR A 370 -11.91 17.02 -16.20
C TYR A 370 -10.60 16.57 -16.84
N ILE A 371 -9.48 17.20 -16.48
CA ILE A 371 -8.14 16.82 -16.94
C ILE A 371 -7.87 15.33 -16.63
N PHE A 372 -8.19 14.90 -15.41
CA PHE A 372 -8.05 13.50 -15.01
C PHE A 372 -9.01 12.58 -15.78
N ALA A 373 -10.30 12.87 -15.77
CA ALA A 373 -11.31 12.02 -16.39
C ALA A 373 -11.08 11.91 -17.93
N SER A 374 -10.76 13.01 -18.59
CA SER A 374 -10.51 13.04 -20.05
C SER A 374 -9.35 12.13 -20.46
N SER A 375 -8.37 11.91 -19.58
CA SER A 375 -7.18 11.09 -19.84
C SER A 375 -7.47 9.59 -19.88
N ILE A 376 -8.51 9.10 -19.16
CA ILE A 376 -8.74 7.65 -18.93
C ILE A 376 -10.15 7.17 -19.28
N ALA A 377 -11.15 8.05 -19.32
CA ALA A 377 -12.54 7.65 -19.43
C ALA A 377 -12.90 7.05 -20.79
N ASP A 378 -13.55 5.89 -20.79
CA ASP A 378 -14.27 5.41 -21.97
C ASP A 378 -15.57 6.22 -22.17
N LYS A 379 -16.25 6.58 -21.06
CA LYS A 379 -17.44 7.42 -21.05
C LYS A 379 -17.46 8.38 -19.87
N ILE A 380 -17.88 9.63 -20.16
CA ILE A 380 -18.14 10.68 -19.18
C ILE A 380 -19.59 11.08 -19.29
N TYR A 381 -20.34 10.95 -18.21
CA TYR A 381 -21.75 11.35 -18.12
C TYR A 381 -21.90 12.58 -17.22
N LEU A 382 -22.74 13.51 -17.61
CA LEU A 382 -22.96 14.77 -16.89
C LEU A 382 -24.44 14.92 -16.55
N ASN A 383 -24.73 15.47 -15.37
CA ASN A 383 -26.06 15.87 -14.96
C ASN A 383 -26.63 16.96 -15.92
N PRO A 384 -27.94 16.97 -16.26
CA PRO A 384 -28.53 18.00 -17.12
C PRO A 384 -28.35 19.45 -16.66
N MET A 385 -28.23 19.68 -15.36
CA MET A 385 -27.93 21.00 -14.78
C MET A 385 -26.43 21.17 -14.44
N GLY A 386 -25.59 20.22 -14.86
CA GLY A 386 -24.17 20.19 -14.56
C GLY A 386 -23.34 21.12 -15.45
N SER A 387 -22.09 21.29 -15.05
CA SER A 387 -21.11 22.13 -15.73
C SER A 387 -19.76 21.45 -15.83
N VAL A 388 -18.95 21.89 -16.79
CA VAL A 388 -17.53 21.54 -16.92
C VAL A 388 -16.71 22.82 -16.75
N ASP A 389 -16.05 22.95 -15.62
CA ASP A 389 -15.27 24.13 -15.26
C ASP A 389 -13.82 24.02 -15.76
N LEU A 390 -13.64 23.94 -17.09
CA LEU A 390 -12.35 23.79 -17.76
C LEU A 390 -11.79 25.18 -18.11
N ARG A 391 -10.66 25.56 -17.46
CA ARG A 391 -10.07 26.91 -17.56
C ARG A 391 -8.58 26.93 -17.91
N GLY A 392 -7.89 25.79 -17.86
CA GLY A 392 -6.45 25.72 -18.03
C GLY A 392 -5.68 25.89 -16.71
N LEU A 393 -4.47 26.46 -16.75
CA LEU A 393 -3.57 26.57 -15.63
C LEU A 393 -3.21 28.03 -15.34
N SER A 394 -3.00 28.35 -14.05
CA SER A 394 -2.44 29.65 -13.63
C SER A 394 -1.55 29.50 -12.42
N ILE A 395 -0.54 30.39 -12.32
CA ILE A 395 0.29 30.57 -11.12
C ILE A 395 0.12 32.02 -10.68
N SER A 396 -0.21 32.21 -9.41
CA SER A 396 -0.30 33.53 -8.78
C SER A 396 0.48 33.54 -7.47
N SER A 397 1.45 34.42 -7.33
CA SER A 397 2.29 34.56 -6.14
C SER A 397 2.02 35.88 -5.41
N PRO A 398 1.79 35.89 -4.10
CA PRO A 398 1.70 37.11 -3.34
C PRO A 398 3.10 37.71 -3.12
N TYR A 399 3.21 39.07 -3.09
CA TYR A 399 4.43 39.76 -2.77
C TYR A 399 4.19 40.64 -1.55
N LEU A 400 4.92 40.39 -0.46
CA LEU A 400 4.67 40.93 0.87
C LEU A 400 5.61 42.07 1.25
N LYS A 401 6.58 42.45 0.40
CA LYS A 401 7.60 43.48 0.66
C LYS A 401 6.97 44.75 1.19
N ASN A 402 6.01 45.34 0.46
CA ASN A 402 5.40 46.61 0.86
C ASN A 402 4.56 46.48 2.14
N MET A 403 3.92 45.35 2.35
CA MET A 403 3.20 45.07 3.60
C MET A 403 4.17 45.04 4.79
N LEU A 404 5.29 44.31 4.67
CA LEU A 404 6.31 44.21 5.72
C LEU A 404 6.98 45.58 5.96
N ALA A 405 7.33 46.32 4.90
CA ALA A 405 7.87 47.68 5.01
C ALA A 405 6.90 48.63 5.73
N SER A 406 5.58 48.51 5.49
CA SER A 406 4.58 49.30 6.21
C SER A 406 4.56 49.03 7.71
N LEU A 407 4.93 47.81 8.11
CA LEU A 407 5.12 47.43 9.50
C LEU A 407 6.49 47.83 10.05
N GLY A 408 7.41 48.30 9.22
CA GLY A 408 8.79 48.63 9.60
C GLY A 408 9.73 47.44 9.63
N ILE A 409 9.40 46.42 8.85
CA ILE A 409 10.22 45.20 8.71
C ILE A 409 10.85 45.21 7.32
N GLU A 410 12.17 45.12 7.27
CA GLU A 410 12.96 44.90 6.06
C GLU A 410 13.38 43.43 5.96
N VAL A 411 13.32 42.87 4.76
CA VAL A 411 13.76 41.47 4.52
C VAL A 411 15.03 41.49 3.70
N LEU A 412 16.08 40.86 4.23
CA LEU A 412 17.33 40.58 3.55
C LEU A 412 17.24 39.18 2.92
N ASN A 413 17.23 39.13 1.59
CA ASN A 413 17.14 37.90 0.82
C ASN A 413 18.52 37.57 0.23
N PHE A 414 19.24 36.65 0.88
CA PHE A 414 20.52 36.14 0.43
C PHE A 414 20.25 34.94 -0.46
N ARG A 415 20.52 34.99 -1.74
CA ARG A 415 20.30 33.91 -2.71
C ARG A 415 21.55 33.65 -3.54
N SER A 416 21.77 32.36 -3.83
CA SER A 416 22.94 31.95 -4.62
C SER A 416 22.90 32.52 -6.05
N HIS A 417 21.71 32.54 -6.68
CA HIS A 417 21.50 33.00 -8.05
C HIS A 417 20.08 33.56 -8.25
N GLU A 418 19.82 34.17 -9.39
CA GLU A 418 18.57 34.91 -9.67
C GLU A 418 17.33 34.03 -9.81
N TYR A 419 17.48 32.76 -10.25
CA TYR A 419 16.37 31.80 -10.30
C TYR A 419 16.03 31.16 -8.94
N LYS A 420 16.83 31.42 -7.90
CA LYS A 420 16.50 30.99 -6.53
C LYS A 420 15.57 32.00 -5.88
N ASP A 421 14.31 31.93 -6.22
CA ASP A 421 13.28 32.94 -6.05
C ASP A 421 12.32 32.72 -4.87
N ALA A 422 12.43 31.59 -4.10
CA ALA A 422 11.54 31.29 -2.97
C ALA A 422 11.51 32.42 -1.90
N GLY A 423 12.56 33.25 -1.80
CA GLY A 423 12.61 34.41 -0.93
C GLY A 423 11.98 35.68 -1.52
N ASN A 424 11.68 35.70 -2.83
CA ASN A 424 11.26 36.92 -3.53
C ASN A 424 9.91 37.43 -3.04
N MET A 425 9.00 36.53 -2.64
CA MET A 425 7.70 36.92 -2.08
C MET A 425 7.83 37.89 -0.89
N PHE A 426 8.99 37.89 -0.19
CA PHE A 426 9.24 38.78 0.95
C PHE A 426 10.07 40.00 0.58
N SER A 427 10.92 39.94 -0.45
CA SER A 427 11.87 40.95 -0.80
C SER A 427 11.54 41.75 -2.06
N GLU A 428 10.66 41.24 -2.91
CA GLU A 428 10.27 41.88 -4.17
C GLU A 428 8.81 42.39 -4.13
N GLU A 429 8.47 43.27 -5.06
CA GLU A 429 7.11 43.82 -5.20
C GLU A 429 6.28 43.04 -6.24
N ARG A 430 6.94 42.27 -7.09
CA ARG A 430 6.39 41.50 -8.20
C ARG A 430 7.42 40.48 -8.68
N MET A 431 6.98 39.56 -9.54
CA MET A 431 7.90 38.60 -10.18
C MET A 431 9.08 39.31 -10.82
N THR A 432 10.29 38.81 -10.53
CA THR A 432 11.49 39.21 -11.28
C THR A 432 11.42 38.67 -12.72
N ALA A 433 12.31 39.17 -13.59
CA ALA A 433 12.35 38.64 -14.98
C ALA A 433 12.73 37.15 -15.03
N ALA A 434 13.69 36.73 -14.22
CA ALA A 434 14.11 35.33 -14.11
C ALA A 434 13.01 34.42 -13.56
N GLU A 435 12.33 34.89 -12.51
CA GLU A 435 11.18 34.17 -11.90
C GLU A 435 10.04 33.96 -12.92
N ARG A 436 9.68 35.06 -13.63
CA ARG A 436 8.64 35.02 -14.66
C ARG A 436 8.99 34.02 -15.78
N GLU A 437 10.20 34.09 -16.29
CA GLU A 437 10.67 33.21 -17.37
C GLU A 437 10.64 31.74 -16.94
N ALA A 438 11.09 31.44 -15.70
CA ALA A 438 11.04 30.08 -15.16
C ALA A 438 9.59 29.57 -15.04
N TYR A 439 8.67 30.42 -14.55
CA TYR A 439 7.27 30.05 -14.37
C TYR A 439 6.54 29.91 -15.68
N GLU A 440 6.79 30.75 -16.68
CA GLU A 440 6.24 30.63 -18.02
C GLU A 440 6.69 29.33 -18.68
N SER A 441 7.99 29.00 -18.59
CA SER A 441 8.55 27.73 -19.09
C SER A 441 7.92 26.51 -18.41
N LEU A 442 7.75 26.58 -17.08
CA LEU A 442 7.13 25.50 -16.30
C LEU A 442 5.65 25.30 -16.70
N LEU A 443 4.87 26.39 -16.73
CA LEU A 443 3.46 26.35 -17.13
C LEU A 443 3.27 25.83 -18.54
N GLN A 444 4.13 26.25 -19.48
CA GLN A 444 4.06 25.78 -20.85
C GLN A 444 4.25 24.25 -20.90
N SER A 445 5.27 23.72 -20.24
CA SER A 445 5.52 22.27 -20.19
C SER A 445 4.33 21.50 -19.59
N LEU A 446 3.79 21.96 -18.46
CA LEU A 446 2.63 21.31 -17.82
C LEU A 446 1.37 21.42 -18.70
N TYR A 447 1.15 22.56 -19.34
CA TYR A 447 0.01 22.77 -20.23
C TYR A 447 0.08 21.87 -21.45
N ASP A 448 1.24 21.74 -22.09
CA ASP A 448 1.44 20.86 -23.23
C ASP A 448 1.18 19.39 -22.88
N GLN A 449 1.60 18.93 -21.69
CA GLN A 449 1.31 17.60 -21.18
C GLN A 449 -0.19 17.38 -20.98
N ILE A 450 -0.92 18.38 -20.48
CA ILE A 450 -2.38 18.31 -20.31
C ILE A 450 -3.08 18.22 -21.66
N LEU A 451 -2.68 19.07 -22.64
CA LEU A 451 -3.24 19.02 -23.99
C LEU A 451 -3.07 17.64 -24.64
N GLN A 452 -1.85 17.09 -24.57
CA GLN A 452 -1.55 15.76 -25.12
C GLN A 452 -2.40 14.65 -24.48
N ARG A 453 -2.58 14.71 -23.16
CA ARG A 453 -3.40 13.73 -22.42
C ARG A 453 -4.88 13.83 -22.77
N MET A 454 -5.42 15.04 -22.85
CA MET A 454 -6.81 15.27 -23.27
C MET A 454 -7.05 14.76 -24.70
N GLU A 455 -6.20 15.12 -25.64
CA GLU A 455 -6.31 14.69 -27.05
C GLU A 455 -6.16 13.18 -27.18
N LYS A 456 -5.21 12.56 -26.49
CA LYS A 456 -5.03 11.10 -26.48
C LYS A 456 -6.24 10.37 -25.86
N GLY A 457 -6.79 10.88 -24.77
CA GLY A 457 -7.88 10.21 -24.04
C GLY A 457 -9.24 10.40 -24.68
N ARG A 458 -9.53 11.61 -25.19
CA ARG A 458 -10.81 11.90 -25.84
C ARG A 458 -10.79 11.57 -27.35
N LYS A 459 -9.60 11.49 -27.97
CA LYS A 459 -9.43 11.13 -29.39
C LYS A 459 -10.36 11.94 -30.30
N ASP A 460 -11.07 11.23 -31.18
CA ASP A 460 -11.98 11.81 -32.19
C ASP A 460 -13.29 12.38 -31.58
N LYS A 461 -13.46 12.41 -30.29
CA LYS A 461 -14.67 12.95 -29.63
C LYS A 461 -14.65 14.47 -29.56
N LEU A 462 -13.45 15.08 -29.43
CA LEU A 462 -13.34 16.54 -29.40
C LEU A 462 -13.60 17.12 -30.79
N VAL A 463 -14.36 18.22 -30.86
CA VAL A 463 -14.71 18.89 -32.12
C VAL A 463 -13.64 19.89 -32.59
N ALA A 464 -12.68 20.23 -31.74
CA ALA A 464 -11.57 21.13 -31.96
C ALA A 464 -10.34 20.66 -31.21
N SER A 465 -9.20 21.32 -31.36
CA SER A 465 -8.01 21.05 -30.56
C SER A 465 -8.27 21.25 -29.04
N ALA A 466 -7.58 20.50 -28.19
CA ALA A 466 -7.72 20.67 -26.75
C ALA A 466 -7.42 22.10 -26.30
N ASN A 467 -6.46 22.77 -26.96
CA ASN A 467 -6.12 24.16 -26.66
C ASN A 467 -7.28 25.12 -26.97
N GLU A 468 -7.92 24.98 -28.14
CA GLU A 468 -9.10 25.81 -28.49
C GLU A 468 -10.24 25.57 -27.52
N ILE A 469 -10.51 24.31 -27.16
CA ILE A 469 -11.56 23.95 -26.22
C ILE A 469 -11.30 24.52 -24.83
N ILE A 470 -10.07 24.48 -24.32
CA ILE A 470 -9.74 25.09 -23.02
C ILE A 470 -9.93 26.61 -23.05
N ASN A 471 -9.54 27.25 -24.13
CA ASN A 471 -9.67 28.71 -24.29
C ASN A 471 -11.13 29.20 -24.50
N ASP A 472 -11.99 28.34 -25.08
CA ASP A 472 -13.43 28.60 -25.19
C ASP A 472 -14.20 28.39 -23.87
N GLY A 473 -13.59 27.67 -22.91
CA GLY A 473 -14.18 27.39 -21.59
C GLY A 473 -14.27 28.60 -20.65
N PRO A 474 -14.88 28.46 -19.50
CA PRO A 474 -15.56 27.28 -18.94
C PRO A 474 -16.96 27.03 -19.53
N TYR A 475 -17.42 25.77 -19.45
CA TYR A 475 -18.71 25.31 -19.98
C TYR A 475 -19.73 25.14 -18.86
N PHE A 476 -20.49 26.18 -18.57
CA PHE A 476 -21.51 26.17 -17.50
C PHE A 476 -22.86 25.60 -17.94
N ILE A 477 -23.02 25.29 -19.23
CA ILE A 477 -24.20 24.65 -19.81
C ILE A 477 -23.82 23.25 -20.25
N ALA A 478 -24.54 22.24 -19.76
CA ALA A 478 -24.23 20.84 -20.05
C ALA A 478 -24.25 20.52 -21.56
N ASN A 479 -25.19 21.14 -22.32
CA ASN A 479 -25.26 20.93 -23.76
C ASN A 479 -24.02 21.44 -24.51
N ASP A 480 -23.46 22.58 -24.10
CA ASP A 480 -22.25 23.13 -24.71
C ASP A 480 -21.07 22.14 -24.54
N ALA A 481 -20.96 21.54 -23.33
CA ALA A 481 -19.97 20.53 -23.08
C ALA A 481 -20.16 19.24 -23.92
N LEU A 482 -21.41 18.85 -24.16
CA LEU A 482 -21.73 17.73 -25.04
C LEU A 482 -21.40 18.04 -26.49
N GLU A 483 -21.76 19.21 -27.00
CA GLU A 483 -21.47 19.66 -28.35
C GLU A 483 -19.97 19.77 -28.64
N LYS A 484 -19.17 20.17 -27.65
CA LYS A 484 -17.70 20.21 -27.74
C LYS A 484 -17.05 18.83 -27.63
N GLY A 485 -17.82 17.78 -27.32
CA GLY A 485 -17.31 16.42 -27.13
C GLY A 485 -16.62 16.18 -25.80
N LEU A 486 -16.80 17.08 -24.83
CA LEU A 486 -16.22 16.95 -23.49
C LEU A 486 -16.88 15.83 -22.70
N VAL A 487 -18.17 15.60 -22.88
CA VAL A 487 -18.94 14.54 -22.25
C VAL A 487 -19.64 13.66 -23.29
N ASP A 488 -20.02 12.44 -22.91
CA ASP A 488 -20.58 11.46 -23.85
C ASP A 488 -22.11 11.39 -23.81
N ALA A 489 -22.73 11.81 -22.69
CA ALA A 489 -24.17 11.97 -22.58
C ALA A 489 -24.56 12.83 -21.38
N ILE A 490 -25.70 13.45 -21.46
CA ILE A 490 -26.34 14.22 -20.39
C ILE A 490 -27.48 13.37 -19.83
N ILE A 491 -27.36 12.97 -18.56
CA ILE A 491 -28.30 12.06 -17.90
C ILE A 491 -28.42 12.37 -16.40
N TYR A 492 -29.56 12.08 -15.79
CA TYR A 492 -29.68 12.02 -14.34
C TYR A 492 -29.05 10.73 -13.77
N GLU A 493 -28.65 10.74 -12.49
CA GLU A 493 -27.99 9.60 -11.85
C GLU A 493 -28.85 8.32 -11.86
N ASP A 494 -30.17 8.43 -11.71
CA ASP A 494 -31.09 7.30 -11.77
C ASP A 494 -31.12 6.60 -13.15
N GLN A 495 -30.76 7.31 -14.21
CA GLN A 495 -30.67 6.78 -15.58
C GLN A 495 -29.31 6.10 -15.86
N LEU A 496 -28.31 6.28 -14.99
CA LEU A 496 -26.94 5.82 -15.22
C LEU A 496 -26.86 4.32 -15.47
N ASN A 497 -27.54 3.50 -14.67
CA ASN A 497 -27.52 2.04 -14.85
C ASN A 497 -28.07 1.61 -16.22
N LYS A 498 -29.11 2.28 -16.71
CA LYS A 498 -29.67 2.03 -18.03
C LYS A 498 -28.71 2.45 -19.13
N GLN A 499 -28.05 3.60 -18.98
CA GLN A 499 -27.08 4.12 -19.93
C GLN A 499 -25.82 3.25 -20.00
N LEU A 500 -25.25 2.83 -18.87
CA LEU A 500 -24.11 1.92 -18.80
C LEU A 500 -24.39 0.61 -19.54
N LYS A 501 -25.57 0.02 -19.31
CA LYS A 501 -25.99 -1.21 -20.00
C LYS A 501 -26.12 -1.01 -21.52
N LYS A 502 -26.58 0.17 -21.95
CA LYS A 502 -26.70 0.53 -23.38
C LYS A 502 -25.33 0.67 -24.03
N ASP A 503 -24.41 1.36 -23.37
CA ASP A 503 -23.11 1.71 -23.95
C ASP A 503 -22.09 0.56 -23.92
N PHE A 504 -22.12 -0.28 -22.90
CA PHE A 504 -21.14 -1.35 -22.69
C PHE A 504 -21.67 -2.77 -22.87
N LYS A 505 -22.98 -2.95 -23.03
CA LYS A 505 -23.64 -4.24 -23.30
C LYS A 505 -23.42 -5.34 -22.25
N PHE A 506 -22.95 -4.99 -21.04
CA PHE A 506 -22.86 -5.91 -19.89
C PHE A 506 -23.68 -5.41 -18.71
N SER A 507 -23.67 -6.13 -17.60
CA SER A 507 -24.47 -5.79 -16.40
C SER A 507 -24.11 -4.40 -15.85
N SER A 508 -25.10 -3.65 -15.40
CA SER A 508 -24.92 -2.39 -14.66
C SER A 508 -24.80 -2.61 -13.13
N GLN A 509 -24.70 -3.85 -12.69
CA GLN A 509 -24.55 -4.16 -11.27
C GLN A 509 -23.24 -3.57 -10.75
N GLN A 510 -23.33 -2.86 -9.62
CA GLN A 510 -22.17 -2.31 -8.93
C GLN A 510 -21.84 -3.20 -7.73
N LYS A 511 -20.57 -3.44 -7.48
CA LYS A 511 -20.08 -4.18 -6.31
C LYS A 511 -18.78 -3.60 -5.77
N GLU A 512 -18.46 -3.93 -4.54
CA GLU A 512 -17.14 -3.74 -3.95
C GLU A 512 -16.15 -4.80 -4.45
N LEU A 513 -14.86 -4.56 -4.28
CA LEU A 513 -13.83 -5.53 -4.58
C LEU A 513 -13.97 -6.77 -3.70
N THR A 514 -13.70 -7.91 -4.29
CA THR A 514 -13.69 -9.19 -3.58
C THR A 514 -12.25 -9.65 -3.42
N GLU A 515 -11.82 -9.89 -2.20
CA GLU A 515 -10.56 -10.60 -1.97
C GLU A 515 -10.77 -12.08 -2.27
N TYR A 516 -10.00 -12.60 -3.22
CA TYR A 516 -10.03 -14.01 -3.57
C TYR A 516 -8.90 -14.75 -2.88
N ARG A 517 -9.25 -15.91 -2.33
CA ARG A 517 -8.25 -16.83 -1.77
C ARG A 517 -7.41 -17.42 -2.90
N GLU A 518 -6.11 -17.25 -2.79
CA GLU A 518 -5.17 -18.04 -3.59
C GLU A 518 -4.90 -19.38 -2.90
N TYR A 519 -4.92 -20.47 -3.65
CA TYR A 519 -4.50 -21.80 -3.16
C TYR A 519 -2.98 -21.88 -3.09
N ALA A 520 -2.37 -20.91 -2.42
CA ALA A 520 -0.93 -20.82 -2.23
C ALA A 520 -0.61 -20.77 -0.74
N TRP A 521 0.44 -21.45 -0.30
CA TRP A 521 1.04 -21.16 0.98
C TRP A 521 1.66 -19.76 0.91
N ALA A 522 1.73 -19.05 2.04
CA ALA A 522 2.27 -17.70 2.03
C ALA A 522 3.66 -17.70 1.38
N LYS A 523 3.81 -16.88 0.34
CA LYS A 523 5.11 -16.76 -0.35
C LYS A 523 6.10 -16.09 0.61
N PRO A 524 7.27 -16.68 0.87
CA PRO A 524 8.35 -15.94 1.48
C PRO A 524 8.57 -14.67 0.67
N LYS A 525 8.69 -13.54 1.33
CA LYS A 525 9.01 -12.29 0.65
C LYS A 525 10.45 -12.38 0.15
N GLU A 526 10.62 -12.69 -1.12
CA GLU A 526 11.94 -12.82 -1.76
C GLU A 526 12.42 -11.45 -2.25
N ASN A 527 13.74 -11.27 -2.23
CA ASN A 527 14.41 -10.06 -2.72
C ASN A 527 13.76 -8.78 -2.18
N LEU A 528 13.74 -8.66 -0.85
CA LEU A 528 13.15 -7.51 -0.19
C LEU A 528 13.88 -6.23 -0.58
N VAL A 529 13.12 -5.20 -0.94
CA VAL A 529 13.60 -3.85 -1.20
C VAL A 529 12.90 -2.91 -0.23
N ALA A 530 13.68 -2.13 0.50
CA ALA A 530 13.15 -1.15 1.44
C ALA A 530 12.62 0.06 0.69
N VAL A 531 11.36 0.43 0.89
CA VAL A 531 10.81 1.72 0.45
C VAL A 531 10.83 2.66 1.65
N ILE A 532 11.47 3.82 1.49
CA ILE A 532 11.52 4.87 2.49
C ILE A 532 10.81 6.09 1.90
N TYR A 533 9.70 6.47 2.53
CA TYR A 533 8.92 7.63 2.12
C TYR A 533 9.50 8.90 2.76
N ALA A 534 9.99 9.79 1.90
CA ALA A 534 10.56 11.08 2.25
C ALA A 534 9.59 12.19 1.78
N SER A 535 8.57 12.47 2.60
CA SER A 535 7.51 13.44 2.27
C SER A 535 7.52 14.62 3.24
N GLY A 536 7.30 15.82 2.71
CA GLY A 536 7.26 17.09 3.44
C GLY A 536 8.59 17.83 3.48
N ASN A 537 8.67 18.87 4.33
CA ASN A 537 9.86 19.71 4.46
C ASN A 537 11.02 18.95 5.12
N ILE A 538 12.24 19.22 4.63
CA ILE A 538 13.47 18.68 5.23
C ILE A 538 13.87 19.54 6.40
N VAL A 539 13.90 18.97 7.60
CA VAL A 539 14.17 19.68 8.85
C VAL A 539 15.22 18.97 9.70
N SER A 540 15.89 19.72 10.57
CA SER A 540 16.80 19.17 11.57
C SER A 540 16.04 18.39 12.65
N GLY A 541 16.73 17.46 13.36
CA GLY A 541 16.18 16.74 14.50
C GLY A 541 15.23 15.59 14.15
N LYS A 542 14.20 15.37 14.97
CA LYS A 542 13.24 14.28 14.88
C LYS A 542 11.88 14.75 14.40
N GLY A 543 11.15 13.87 13.70
CA GLY A 543 9.80 14.17 13.24
C GLY A 543 9.02 12.92 12.84
N THR A 544 7.76 13.10 12.50
CA THR A 544 6.87 12.02 12.05
C THR A 544 7.05 11.79 10.55
N PRO A 545 7.40 10.58 10.12
CA PRO A 545 7.44 10.24 8.70
C PRO A 545 6.11 10.55 8.00
N GLY A 546 6.18 11.04 6.76
CA GLY A 546 5.02 11.45 5.98
C GLY A 546 4.53 12.87 6.23
N GLN A 547 4.97 13.51 7.33
CA GLN A 547 4.70 14.92 7.60
C GLN A 547 5.95 15.79 7.35
N LYS A 548 7.11 15.30 7.80
CA LYS A 548 8.41 15.99 7.67
C LYS A 548 9.52 14.98 7.40
N ILE A 549 10.49 15.38 6.60
CA ILE A 549 11.75 14.65 6.41
C ILE A 549 12.71 15.12 7.50
N ALA A 550 12.50 14.64 8.70
CA ALA A 550 13.33 14.98 9.84
C ALA A 550 14.65 14.19 9.81
N GLN A 551 15.77 14.90 9.84
CA GLN A 551 17.11 14.38 9.59
C GLN A 551 17.45 13.16 10.45
N GLU A 552 17.26 13.20 11.79
CA GLU A 552 17.57 12.08 12.66
C GLU A 552 16.70 10.87 12.37
N THR A 553 15.41 11.08 12.12
CA THR A 553 14.45 10.01 11.82
C THR A 553 14.79 9.33 10.50
N THR A 554 14.99 10.13 9.43
CA THR A 554 15.26 9.64 8.08
C THR A 554 16.60 8.90 8.01
N VAL A 555 17.65 9.46 8.61
CA VAL A 555 18.96 8.81 8.72
C VAL A 555 18.86 7.46 9.42
N ASN A 556 18.07 7.36 10.50
CA ASN A 556 17.89 6.10 11.20
C ASN A 556 17.13 5.04 10.36
N LEU A 557 16.16 5.45 9.56
CA LEU A 557 15.46 4.55 8.62
C LEU A 557 16.41 4.02 7.55
N ILE A 558 17.17 4.92 6.90
CA ILE A 558 18.17 4.56 5.88
C ILE A 558 19.24 3.65 6.50
N ARG A 559 19.76 3.97 7.68
CA ARG A 559 20.77 3.19 8.40
C ARG A 559 20.30 1.79 8.73
N LYS A 560 19.06 1.62 9.16
CA LYS A 560 18.45 0.30 9.38
C LYS A 560 18.33 -0.46 8.08
N ALA A 561 17.78 0.15 7.03
CA ALA A 561 17.61 -0.49 5.73
C ALA A 561 18.95 -0.90 5.11
N ARG A 562 20.01 -0.05 5.19
CA ARG A 562 21.31 -0.39 4.61
C ARG A 562 22.04 -1.51 5.37
N LYS A 563 21.88 -1.59 6.70
CA LYS A 563 22.55 -2.60 7.54
C LYS A 563 21.81 -3.95 7.56
N ASP A 564 20.53 -3.97 7.30
CA ASP A 564 19.74 -5.20 7.26
C ASP A 564 20.06 -5.99 5.99
N LYS A 565 20.62 -7.19 6.16
CA LYS A 565 21.02 -8.09 5.07
C LYS A 565 19.86 -8.64 4.25
N GLN A 566 18.65 -8.58 4.76
CA GLN A 566 17.45 -9.03 4.05
C GLN A 566 17.10 -8.08 2.89
N TYR A 567 17.30 -6.78 3.06
CA TYR A 567 17.08 -5.82 1.99
C TYR A 567 18.20 -5.88 0.94
N LYS A 568 17.82 -5.98 -0.33
CA LYS A 568 18.74 -6.03 -1.48
C LYS A 568 19.02 -4.65 -2.07
N GLY A 569 18.12 -3.69 -1.84
CA GLY A 569 18.25 -2.31 -2.29
C GLY A 569 17.31 -1.39 -1.51
N ILE A 570 17.38 -0.10 -1.82
CA ILE A 570 16.56 0.95 -1.20
C ILE A 570 15.90 1.77 -2.31
N ILE A 571 14.59 1.93 -2.25
CA ILE A 571 13.86 2.92 -3.02
C ILE A 571 13.55 4.09 -2.08
N LEU A 572 14.02 5.29 -2.42
CA LEU A 572 13.68 6.52 -1.72
C LEU A 572 12.53 7.19 -2.50
N ARG A 573 11.33 7.20 -1.93
CA ARG A 573 10.16 7.87 -2.51
C ARG A 573 10.12 9.30 -1.98
N VAL A 574 10.40 10.28 -2.85
CA VAL A 574 10.57 11.68 -2.46
C VAL A 574 9.38 12.52 -2.88
N ASP A 575 8.83 13.27 -1.93
CA ASP A 575 7.77 14.26 -2.16
C ASP A 575 8.06 15.51 -1.31
N SER A 576 8.97 16.36 -1.79
CA SER A 576 9.54 17.45 -1.00
C SER A 576 9.99 18.63 -1.85
N GLY A 577 9.59 19.83 -1.44
CA GLY A 577 10.13 21.09 -1.99
C GLY A 577 11.51 21.47 -1.43
N GLY A 578 12.07 20.65 -0.52
CA GLY A 578 13.37 20.90 0.09
C GLY A 578 13.31 21.32 1.56
N GLY A 579 14.28 22.09 2.03
CA GLY A 579 14.37 22.56 3.41
C GLY A 579 15.80 22.87 3.86
N SER A 580 16.17 22.42 5.07
CA SER A 580 17.48 22.62 5.67
C SER A 580 18.60 22.02 4.82
N ALA A 581 19.58 22.84 4.42
CA ALA A 581 20.74 22.41 3.65
C ALA A 581 21.58 21.38 4.42
N GLN A 582 21.82 21.63 5.70
CA GLN A 582 22.61 20.74 6.54
C GLN A 582 21.90 19.39 6.75
N ALA A 583 20.60 19.40 7.00
CA ALA A 583 19.83 18.17 7.15
C ALA A 583 19.85 17.34 5.87
N SER A 584 19.73 17.97 4.70
CA SER A 584 19.82 17.34 3.39
C SER A 584 21.16 16.67 3.17
N ASP A 585 22.27 17.33 3.51
CA ASP A 585 23.62 16.77 3.36
C ASP A 585 23.83 15.55 4.26
N ILE A 586 23.41 15.61 5.51
CA ILE A 586 23.50 14.47 6.44
C ILE A 586 22.67 13.26 5.98
N ILE A 587 21.49 13.49 5.41
CA ILE A 587 20.64 12.44 4.82
C ILE A 587 21.33 11.83 3.60
N LEU A 588 21.82 12.66 2.69
CA LEU A 588 22.55 12.20 1.50
C LEU A 588 23.77 11.36 1.89
N ARG A 589 24.53 11.78 2.90
CA ARG A 589 25.68 11.02 3.38
C ARG A 589 25.32 9.59 3.80
N GLU A 590 24.18 9.38 4.47
CA GLU A 590 23.75 8.04 4.86
C GLU A 590 23.34 7.17 3.66
N LEU A 591 22.81 7.78 2.59
CA LEU A 591 22.53 7.12 1.30
C LEU A 591 23.85 6.75 0.58
N GLU A 592 24.83 7.64 0.56
CA GLU A 592 26.16 7.35 0.02
C GLU A 592 26.81 6.13 0.72
N LEU A 593 26.67 6.03 2.05
CA LEU A 593 27.15 4.88 2.83
C LEU A 593 26.42 3.58 2.46
N ALA A 594 25.14 3.63 2.12
CA ALA A 594 24.43 2.47 1.64
C ALA A 594 25.04 1.91 0.34
N LYS A 595 25.44 2.78 -0.58
CA LYS A 595 26.09 2.39 -1.84
C LYS A 595 27.54 1.91 -1.61
N THR A 596 28.36 2.70 -0.89
CA THR A 596 29.80 2.48 -0.77
C THR A 596 30.16 1.36 0.20
N GLU A 597 29.55 1.33 1.40
CA GLU A 597 29.85 0.32 2.43
C GLU A 597 29.01 -0.94 2.28
N ASN A 598 27.71 -0.81 2.00
CA ASN A 598 26.80 -1.94 2.01
C ASN A 598 26.51 -2.53 0.62
N LYS A 599 27.02 -1.88 -0.45
CA LYS A 599 26.83 -2.27 -1.86
C LYS A 599 25.34 -2.44 -2.23
N LYS A 600 24.48 -1.61 -1.64
CA LYS A 600 23.03 -1.61 -1.93
C LYS A 600 22.73 -0.53 -2.96
N PRO A 601 22.14 -0.89 -4.09
CA PRO A 601 21.67 0.10 -5.07
C PRO A 601 20.54 0.96 -4.47
N ILE A 602 20.50 2.20 -4.92
CA ILE A 602 19.48 3.19 -4.54
C ILE A 602 18.77 3.66 -5.80
N VAL A 603 17.46 3.54 -5.81
CA VAL A 603 16.59 4.16 -6.80
C VAL A 603 15.78 5.26 -6.11
N VAL A 604 15.74 6.43 -6.70
CA VAL A 604 14.83 7.50 -6.28
C VAL A 604 13.60 7.48 -7.16
N SER A 605 12.41 7.51 -6.54
CA SER A 605 11.14 7.77 -7.19
C SER A 605 10.60 9.10 -6.70
N MET A 606 10.59 10.09 -7.59
CA MET A 606 10.05 11.42 -7.30
C MET A 606 8.53 11.41 -7.47
N ALA A 607 7.81 12.00 -6.52
CA ALA A 607 6.37 12.16 -6.58
C ALA A 607 5.98 13.58 -7.08
N GLY A 608 5.13 14.30 -6.35
CA GLY A 608 4.69 15.66 -6.71
C GLY A 608 5.85 16.66 -6.84
N ALA A 609 6.77 16.60 -5.88
CA ALA A 609 7.98 17.43 -5.91
C ALA A 609 9.20 16.65 -5.38
N ALA A 610 10.35 16.89 -6.00
CA ALA A 610 11.65 16.53 -5.44
C ALA A 610 12.65 17.62 -5.83
N ALA A 611 12.47 18.80 -5.25
CA ALA A 611 13.19 20.00 -5.65
C ALA A 611 14.09 20.51 -4.54
N SER A 612 15.15 21.24 -4.90
CA SER A 612 16.08 21.87 -3.99
C SER A 612 16.70 20.86 -3.01
N GLY A 613 16.45 20.92 -1.69
CA GLY A 613 16.88 19.88 -0.74
C GLY A 613 16.34 18.49 -1.08
N GLY A 614 15.13 18.39 -1.66
CA GLY A 614 14.57 17.13 -2.19
C GLY A 614 15.39 16.56 -3.35
N TYR A 615 15.87 17.42 -4.25
CA TYR A 615 16.80 16.99 -5.29
C TYR A 615 18.20 16.67 -4.72
N TYR A 616 18.65 17.43 -3.72
CA TYR A 616 19.92 17.19 -3.04
C TYR A 616 20.03 15.76 -2.51
N ILE A 617 19.01 15.29 -1.78
CA ILE A 617 18.99 13.92 -1.24
C ILE A 617 18.81 12.84 -2.32
N SER A 618 18.44 13.26 -3.54
CA SER A 618 18.16 12.36 -4.67
C SER A 618 19.32 12.22 -5.65
N CYS A 619 20.16 13.26 -5.79
CA CYS A 619 21.08 13.43 -6.92
C CYS A 619 22.11 12.29 -7.08
N ASN A 620 22.50 11.59 -6.00
CA ASN A 620 23.49 10.50 -6.02
C ASN A 620 22.89 9.08 -6.14
N ALA A 621 21.59 8.96 -6.45
CA ALA A 621 20.96 7.67 -6.70
C ALA A 621 21.53 6.97 -7.96
N ASP A 622 21.48 5.66 -8.01
CA ASP A 622 21.88 4.86 -9.19
C ASP A 622 20.91 5.08 -10.35
N LYS A 623 19.64 5.33 -10.03
CA LYS A 623 18.59 5.75 -10.95
C LYS A 623 17.64 6.73 -10.29
N ILE A 624 17.23 7.75 -11.03
CA ILE A 624 16.22 8.72 -10.66
C ILE A 624 15.05 8.63 -11.63
N VAL A 625 13.87 8.38 -11.08
CA VAL A 625 12.61 8.28 -11.83
C VAL A 625 11.67 9.40 -11.37
N ALA A 626 11.03 10.09 -12.32
CA ALA A 626 10.06 11.15 -12.05
C ALA A 626 8.89 11.07 -13.04
N GLU A 627 7.72 11.50 -12.62
CA GLU A 627 6.62 11.71 -13.58
C GLU A 627 6.88 12.94 -14.45
N PRO A 628 6.32 13.02 -15.65
CA PRO A 628 6.52 14.17 -16.55
C PRO A 628 6.25 15.52 -15.87
N SER A 629 5.23 15.59 -15.02
CA SER A 629 4.81 16.81 -14.32
C SER A 629 5.43 16.98 -12.92
N THR A 630 6.31 16.09 -12.47
CA THR A 630 7.03 16.25 -11.20
C THR A 630 7.82 17.57 -11.19
N LEU A 631 7.72 18.34 -10.10
CA LEU A 631 8.54 19.54 -9.93
C LEU A 631 9.89 19.16 -9.33
N THR A 632 10.99 19.49 -10.03
CA THR A 632 12.32 19.07 -9.60
C THR A 632 13.38 20.14 -9.90
N GLY A 633 14.67 19.82 -9.69
CA GLY A 633 15.75 20.76 -9.83
C GLY A 633 15.79 21.76 -8.68
N SER A 634 15.59 23.06 -8.97
CA SER A 634 15.74 24.16 -8.01
C SER A 634 17.08 24.08 -7.24
N ILE A 635 18.15 23.67 -7.98
CA ILE A 635 19.51 23.50 -7.45
C ILE A 635 20.06 24.87 -7.12
N GLY A 636 19.92 25.27 -5.86
CA GLY A 636 20.29 26.59 -5.36
C GLY A 636 20.01 26.72 -3.87
N VAL A 637 20.58 27.75 -3.27
CA VAL A 637 20.53 27.99 -1.82
C VAL A 637 20.05 29.41 -1.57
N LEU A 638 19.28 29.60 -0.53
CA LEU A 638 18.88 30.92 -0.04
C LEU A 638 19.00 31.03 1.47
N GLY A 639 19.05 32.23 1.97
CA GLY A 639 18.93 32.59 3.38
C GLY A 639 18.10 33.85 3.53
N LEU A 640 17.19 33.83 4.49
CA LEU A 640 16.37 34.99 4.82
C LEU A 640 16.76 35.54 6.19
N ALA A 641 16.88 36.86 6.27
CA ALA A 641 17.02 37.55 7.54
C ALA A 641 16.08 38.77 7.59
N PHE A 642 15.69 39.15 8.78
CA PHE A 642 14.73 40.21 9.01
C PHE A 642 15.40 41.32 9.82
N ASN A 643 15.11 42.56 9.45
CA ASN A 643 15.48 43.75 10.21
C ASN A 643 14.19 44.46 10.64
N GLY A 644 13.95 44.57 11.92
CA GLY A 644 12.75 45.15 12.52
C GLY A 644 13.04 46.53 13.19
N THR A 645 14.17 47.15 12.92
CA THR A 645 14.57 48.40 13.57
C THR A 645 13.49 49.48 13.51
N GLU A 646 12.93 49.73 12.32
CA GLU A 646 11.85 50.70 12.13
C GLU A 646 10.51 50.24 12.76
N MET A 647 10.25 48.93 12.85
CA MET A 647 9.12 48.41 13.60
C MET A 647 9.22 48.77 15.09
N PHE A 648 10.39 48.58 15.68
CA PHE A 648 10.63 48.94 17.09
C PHE A 648 10.49 50.43 17.32
N HIS A 649 11.02 51.30 16.41
CA HIS A 649 10.86 52.76 16.47
C HIS A 649 9.36 53.16 16.43
N LYS A 650 8.57 52.56 15.55
CA LYS A 650 7.11 52.82 15.45
C LYS A 650 6.35 52.49 16.73
N ILE A 651 6.72 51.42 17.43
CA ILE A 651 6.12 51.03 18.71
C ILE A 651 6.84 51.64 19.93
N LYS A 652 7.80 52.57 19.69
CA LYS A 652 8.57 53.32 20.72
C LYS A 652 9.41 52.41 21.64
N VAL A 653 9.94 51.31 21.11
CA VAL A 653 10.90 50.46 21.81
C VAL A 653 12.30 50.85 21.41
N ASN A 654 13.15 51.16 22.38
CA ASN A 654 14.56 51.45 22.19
C ASN A 654 15.41 50.32 22.73
N TRP A 655 16.48 50.00 22.03
CA TRP A 655 17.43 48.96 22.40
C TRP A 655 18.78 49.61 22.78
N ASP A 656 19.35 49.13 23.87
CA ASP A 656 20.70 49.51 24.29
C ASP A 656 21.49 48.21 24.47
N THR A 657 22.64 48.10 23.83
CA THR A 657 23.39 46.87 23.69
C THR A 657 24.78 46.95 24.27
N VAL A 658 25.11 46.08 25.20
CA VAL A 658 26.46 45.85 25.65
C VAL A 658 26.97 44.55 25.09
N LYS A 659 28.09 44.55 24.34
CA LYS A 659 28.61 43.40 23.66
C LYS A 659 30.11 43.18 23.88
N LYS A 660 30.51 41.89 23.77
CA LYS A 660 31.88 41.41 23.65
C LYS A 660 31.96 40.48 22.44
N GLY A 661 32.86 40.80 21.52
CA GLY A 661 32.91 40.18 20.19
C GLY A 661 32.16 41.04 19.17
N GLU A 662 32.78 41.25 18.01
CA GLU A 662 32.29 42.20 17.01
C GLU A 662 30.94 41.81 16.43
N HIS A 663 30.73 40.50 16.21
CA HIS A 663 29.52 39.92 15.65
C HIS A 663 28.58 39.28 16.67
N SER A 664 28.73 39.59 17.99
CA SER A 664 27.95 38.88 19.05
C SER A 664 26.45 39.17 19.01
N ASP A 665 26.02 40.23 18.34
CA ASP A 665 24.62 40.61 18.10
C ASP A 665 24.20 40.50 16.62
N MET A 666 25.00 39.79 15.80
CA MET A 666 24.66 39.51 14.42
C MET A 666 23.35 38.69 14.36
N GLY A 667 22.44 39.08 13.45
CA GLY A 667 21.13 38.46 13.33
C GLY A 667 20.06 39.04 14.25
N SER A 668 20.39 40.06 15.05
CA SER A 668 19.42 40.79 15.87
C SER A 668 18.41 41.54 15.01
N LEU A 669 17.14 41.52 15.40
CA LEU A 669 16.05 42.24 14.71
C LEU A 669 16.07 43.74 14.98
N TYR A 670 16.76 44.19 16.02
CA TYR A 670 16.65 45.53 16.53
C TYR A 670 17.69 46.52 15.96
N ARG A 671 18.60 46.07 15.11
CA ARG A 671 19.54 46.91 14.37
C ARG A 671 19.71 46.44 12.92
N PRO A 672 20.11 47.35 12.02
CA PRO A 672 20.51 46.98 10.67
C PRO A 672 21.74 46.06 10.68
N TRP A 673 21.84 45.21 9.69
CA TRP A 673 23.01 44.37 9.46
C TRP A 673 24.12 45.21 8.83
N THR A 674 25.37 44.98 9.26
CA THR A 674 26.54 45.57 8.63
C THR A 674 26.84 44.93 7.29
N GLU A 675 27.56 45.62 6.41
CA GLU A 675 27.97 45.05 5.12
C GLU A 675 28.89 43.82 5.30
N GLU A 676 29.72 43.81 6.34
CA GLU A 676 30.55 42.67 6.70
C GLU A 676 29.70 41.46 7.12
N GLU A 677 28.67 41.61 7.95
CA GLU A 677 27.76 40.57 8.33
C GLU A 677 27.00 40.02 7.12
N LYS A 678 26.57 40.88 6.20
CA LYS A 678 25.94 40.43 4.93
C LYS A 678 26.92 39.61 4.09
N GLN A 679 28.19 40.05 3.97
CA GLN A 679 29.23 39.31 3.27
C GLN A 679 29.52 37.93 3.89
N ILE A 680 29.51 37.81 5.24
CA ILE A 680 29.69 36.53 5.93
C ILE A 680 28.59 35.53 5.51
N VAL A 681 27.31 35.97 5.50
CA VAL A 681 26.20 35.13 5.08
C VAL A 681 26.24 34.79 3.59
N THR A 682 26.54 35.80 2.76
CA THR A 682 26.67 35.58 1.30
C THR A 682 27.71 34.51 0.99
N ARG A 683 28.90 34.56 1.57
CA ARG A 683 29.96 33.53 1.41
C ARG A 683 29.49 32.15 1.89
N SER A 684 28.69 32.08 2.97
CA SER A 684 28.14 30.83 3.45
C SER A 684 27.13 30.23 2.46
N ILE A 685 26.26 31.05 1.87
CA ILE A 685 25.30 30.66 0.84
C ILE A 685 26.01 30.16 -0.44
N GLU A 686 27.03 30.92 -0.90
CA GLU A 686 27.85 30.55 -2.06
C GLU A 686 28.55 29.20 -1.83
N ASN A 687 29.18 29.01 -0.68
CA ASN A 687 29.83 27.75 -0.34
C ASN A 687 28.82 26.57 -0.30
N CYS A 688 27.63 26.75 0.28
CA CYS A 688 26.59 25.72 0.25
C CYS A 688 26.12 25.40 -1.17
N TYR A 689 26.05 26.41 -2.04
CA TYR A 689 25.71 26.23 -3.45
C TYR A 689 26.79 25.44 -4.19
N ASP A 690 28.06 25.77 -4.01
CA ASP A 690 29.18 25.05 -4.62
C ASP A 690 29.20 23.57 -4.22
N ILE A 691 28.98 23.30 -2.93
CA ILE A 691 28.82 21.92 -2.43
C ILE A 691 27.63 21.20 -3.12
N PHE A 692 26.50 21.90 -3.29
CA PHE A 692 25.35 21.32 -3.97
C PHE A 692 25.67 20.95 -5.41
N VAL A 693 26.29 21.88 -6.15
CA VAL A 693 26.71 21.65 -7.55
C VAL A 693 27.70 20.48 -7.63
N GLU A 694 28.67 20.38 -6.72
CA GLU A 694 29.61 19.27 -6.65
C GLU A 694 28.90 17.92 -6.41
N LYS A 695 27.92 17.89 -5.50
CA LYS A 695 27.13 16.67 -5.24
C LYS A 695 26.35 16.23 -6.48
N VAL A 696 25.78 17.16 -7.23
CA VAL A 696 25.05 16.86 -8.46
C VAL A 696 26.01 16.35 -9.54
N ASP A 697 27.14 17.02 -9.74
CA ASP A 697 28.18 16.61 -10.70
C ASP A 697 28.67 15.17 -10.43
N ASN A 698 28.98 14.87 -9.17
CA ASN A 698 29.38 13.53 -8.74
C ASN A 698 28.29 12.47 -8.92
N GLY A 699 27.04 12.84 -8.76
CA GLY A 699 25.89 11.94 -8.84
C GLY A 699 25.32 11.74 -10.24
N ARG A 700 25.60 12.65 -11.16
CA ARG A 700 25.05 12.70 -12.51
C ARG A 700 26.17 12.67 -13.58
N PRO A 701 26.88 11.54 -13.74
CA PRO A 701 28.09 11.48 -14.60
C PRO A 701 27.80 11.65 -16.09
N ASN A 702 26.51 11.64 -16.50
CA ASN A 702 26.11 11.84 -17.90
C ASN A 702 26.07 13.31 -18.33
N ILE A 703 26.19 14.25 -17.39
CA ILE A 703 26.26 15.69 -17.65
C ILE A 703 27.55 16.28 -17.09
N THR A 704 28.10 17.27 -17.77
CA THR A 704 29.36 17.90 -17.36
C THR A 704 29.10 18.96 -16.25
N LEU A 705 30.12 19.29 -15.48
CA LEU A 705 30.05 20.34 -14.44
C LEU A 705 29.53 21.68 -15.03
N GLU A 706 29.95 22.04 -16.25
CA GLU A 706 29.48 23.24 -16.94
C GLU A 706 27.96 23.19 -17.19
N GLN A 707 27.47 22.01 -17.63
CA GLN A 707 26.04 21.79 -17.81
C GLN A 707 25.30 21.81 -16.48
N VAL A 708 25.85 21.21 -15.44
CA VAL A 708 25.26 21.29 -14.09
C VAL A 708 25.11 22.72 -13.66
N LYS A 709 26.14 23.56 -13.80
CA LYS A 709 26.10 24.99 -13.47
C LYS A 709 25.06 25.75 -14.31
N GLN A 710 24.90 25.38 -15.58
CA GLN A 710 23.89 25.98 -16.46
C GLN A 710 22.47 25.64 -16.05
N TYR A 711 22.19 24.36 -15.66
CA TYR A 711 20.87 23.88 -15.31
C TYR A 711 20.48 24.14 -13.84
N ALA A 712 21.47 24.48 -13.01
CA ALA A 712 21.28 24.81 -11.60
C ALA A 712 20.71 26.24 -11.42
N GLN A 713 21.43 27.13 -10.72
CA GLN A 713 21.09 28.53 -10.44
C GLN A 713 19.74 28.71 -9.70
N GLY A 714 19.19 27.67 -9.13
CA GLY A 714 17.90 27.71 -8.46
C GLY A 714 16.69 27.43 -9.36
N ARG A 715 16.90 27.21 -10.67
CA ARG A 715 15.83 27.02 -11.66
C ARG A 715 15.07 25.74 -11.39
N ILE A 716 13.74 25.83 -11.45
CA ILE A 716 12.81 24.70 -11.35
C ILE A 716 12.52 24.12 -12.74
N TRP A 717 12.30 22.81 -12.81
CA TRP A 717 12.04 22.04 -14.01
C TRP A 717 10.86 21.09 -13.77
N THR A 718 10.13 20.76 -14.86
CA THR A 718 9.27 19.56 -14.84
C THR A 718 10.12 18.30 -14.93
N GLY A 719 9.57 17.13 -14.57
CA GLY A 719 10.27 15.86 -14.72
C GLY A 719 10.67 15.57 -16.17
N GLU A 720 9.81 15.92 -17.13
CA GLU A 720 10.09 15.81 -18.56
C GLU A 720 11.26 16.73 -18.97
N GLN A 721 11.24 17.99 -18.57
CA GLN A 721 12.36 18.91 -18.82
C GLN A 721 13.65 18.41 -18.16
N ALA A 722 13.55 17.92 -16.91
CA ALA A 722 14.69 17.41 -16.14
C ALA A 722 15.30 16.14 -16.77
N GLN A 723 14.49 15.28 -17.36
CA GLN A 723 14.97 14.13 -18.13
C GLN A 723 15.75 14.58 -19.38
N ASN A 724 15.20 15.53 -20.12
CA ASN A 724 15.85 16.07 -21.33
C ASN A 724 17.23 16.67 -21.09
N ILE A 725 17.47 17.18 -19.87
CA ILE A 725 18.77 17.78 -19.48
C ILE A 725 19.63 16.86 -18.61
N GLY A 726 19.21 15.60 -18.36
CA GLY A 726 19.98 14.57 -17.66
C GLY A 726 19.94 14.64 -16.14
N LEU A 727 19.08 15.46 -15.54
CA LEU A 727 18.86 15.50 -14.08
C LEU A 727 17.97 14.34 -13.59
N VAL A 728 17.16 13.78 -14.46
CA VAL A 728 16.32 12.59 -14.26
C VAL A 728 16.69 11.54 -15.29
N ASP A 729 16.70 10.25 -14.91
CA ASP A 729 17.07 9.17 -15.83
C ASP A 729 15.88 8.68 -16.66
N GLU A 730 14.73 8.47 -16.03
CA GLU A 730 13.56 7.87 -16.68
C GLU A 730 12.26 8.51 -16.16
N LEU A 731 11.24 8.54 -17.04
CA LEU A 731 9.90 8.98 -16.65
C LEU A 731 9.07 7.82 -16.11
N GLY A 732 8.26 8.09 -15.09
CA GLY A 732 7.32 7.19 -14.45
C GLY A 732 7.30 7.31 -12.93
N GLY A 733 6.42 6.53 -12.30
CA GLY A 733 6.20 6.54 -10.85
C GLY A 733 6.94 5.45 -10.08
N LEU A 734 6.34 5.00 -8.98
CA LEU A 734 6.93 3.99 -8.09
C LEU A 734 7.09 2.62 -8.77
N GLU A 735 6.18 2.22 -9.67
CA GLU A 735 6.32 0.95 -10.40
C GLU A 735 7.53 0.97 -11.33
N LYS A 736 7.80 2.09 -12.00
CA LYS A 736 9.00 2.25 -12.83
C LYS A 736 10.29 2.18 -11.98
N ALA A 737 10.28 2.79 -10.81
CA ALA A 737 11.39 2.67 -9.86
C ALA A 737 11.60 1.22 -9.37
N LYS A 738 10.52 0.46 -9.22
CA LYS A 738 10.57 -0.97 -8.89
C LYS A 738 11.19 -1.78 -10.02
N GLU A 739 10.83 -1.52 -11.27
CA GLU A 739 11.44 -2.14 -12.45
C GLU A 739 12.96 -1.89 -12.46
N ASN A 740 13.38 -0.63 -12.37
CA ASN A 740 14.78 -0.25 -12.33
C ASN A 740 15.55 -0.90 -11.17
N MET A 741 14.94 -0.97 -9.99
CA MET A 741 15.55 -1.67 -8.86
C MET A 741 15.71 -3.16 -9.16
N SER A 742 14.73 -3.81 -9.79
CA SER A 742 14.80 -5.24 -10.12
C SER A 742 15.92 -5.54 -11.12
N GLU A 743 16.18 -4.62 -12.04
CA GLU A 743 17.31 -4.71 -12.98
C GLU A 743 18.65 -4.54 -12.27
N LEU A 744 18.78 -3.54 -11.40
CA LEU A 744 20.03 -3.27 -10.66
C LEU A 744 20.44 -4.40 -9.74
N ILE A 745 19.50 -5.16 -9.20
CA ILE A 745 19.82 -6.35 -8.35
C ILE A 745 19.78 -7.66 -9.11
N ASP A 746 19.67 -7.63 -10.44
CA ASP A 746 19.59 -8.80 -11.34
C ASP A 746 18.51 -9.82 -10.95
N LYS A 747 17.31 -9.32 -10.63
CA LYS A 747 16.14 -10.11 -10.21
C LYS A 747 14.88 -9.70 -10.98
N LYS A 748 14.92 -9.79 -12.31
CA LYS A 748 13.84 -9.35 -13.22
C LYS A 748 12.45 -9.70 -12.71
N GLY A 749 11.71 -8.68 -12.31
CA GLY A 749 10.30 -8.76 -11.88
C GLY A 749 10.04 -9.42 -10.51
N LYS A 750 11.04 -9.99 -9.84
CA LYS A 750 10.88 -10.79 -8.60
C LYS A 750 11.39 -10.04 -7.35
N ILE A 751 10.87 -8.83 -7.12
CA ILE A 751 11.18 -8.07 -5.90
C ILE A 751 9.90 -7.80 -5.08
N THR A 752 10.06 -7.77 -3.77
CA THR A 752 9.00 -7.38 -2.85
C THR A 752 9.35 -6.05 -2.21
N LEU A 753 8.52 -5.04 -2.44
CA LEU A 753 8.64 -3.74 -1.78
C LEU A 753 8.15 -3.87 -0.34
N VAL A 754 8.90 -3.32 0.60
CA VAL A 754 8.57 -3.30 2.02
C VAL A 754 8.65 -1.86 2.51
N ASP A 755 7.54 -1.34 3.00
CA ASP A 755 7.55 -0.04 3.68
C ASP A 755 8.45 -0.12 4.91
N ALA A 756 9.62 0.52 4.82
CA ALA A 756 10.58 0.64 5.91
C ALA A 756 10.37 1.91 6.74
N THR A 757 9.41 2.75 6.37
CA THR A 757 9.08 4.00 7.05
C THR A 757 8.28 3.74 8.32
N THR A 758 7.36 2.79 8.28
CA THR A 758 6.55 2.42 9.44
C THR A 758 7.38 1.64 10.47
N LYS A 759 7.50 2.17 11.67
CA LYS A 759 7.93 1.38 12.82
C LYS A 759 6.81 0.41 13.20
N LYS A 760 7.03 -0.88 13.05
CA LYS A 760 6.30 -1.89 13.84
C LYS A 760 6.86 -1.89 15.27
N GLU A 761 6.68 -0.79 16.01
CA GLU A 761 6.87 -0.80 17.47
C GLU A 761 5.56 -1.24 18.11
N GLY A 762 5.65 -2.26 18.99
CA GLY A 762 4.54 -2.62 19.87
C GLY A 762 4.07 -1.38 20.63
N LEU A 763 2.79 -1.34 20.91
CA LEU A 763 2.00 -0.25 21.48
C LEU A 763 2.75 0.46 22.63
N LYS A 764 3.56 1.47 22.33
CA LYS A 764 3.99 2.48 23.29
C LYS A 764 3.01 3.64 23.16
N ILE A 765 1.99 3.64 24.01
CA ILE A 765 1.10 4.79 24.14
C ILE A 765 1.91 5.90 24.84
N SER A 766 2.60 6.72 24.07
CA SER A 766 3.07 8.01 24.55
C SER A 766 1.96 9.03 24.26
N ILE A 767 1.15 9.32 25.25
CA ILE A 767 0.19 10.42 25.15
C ILE A 767 1.01 11.71 25.23
N ASN A 768 1.21 12.34 24.10
CA ASN A 768 1.82 13.66 24.03
C ASN A 768 0.72 14.67 24.38
N ILE A 769 0.71 15.15 25.62
CA ILE A 769 -0.30 16.08 26.15
C ILE A 769 -0.36 17.40 25.37
N SER A 770 0.73 17.77 24.66
CA SER A 770 0.76 18.95 23.80
C SER A 770 -0.11 18.81 22.53
N GLU A 771 -0.43 17.59 22.08
CA GLU A 771 -1.32 17.36 20.94
C GLU A 771 -2.80 17.29 21.35
N LEU A 772 -3.10 17.06 22.63
CA LEU A 772 -4.47 17.08 23.16
C LEU A 772 -5.07 18.49 23.26
N ASN A 773 -4.25 19.52 23.30
CA ASN A 773 -4.71 20.92 23.26
C ASN A 773 -5.18 21.38 21.87
N ALA A 774 -5.03 20.54 20.83
CA ALA A 774 -5.50 20.81 19.48
C ALA A 774 -7.03 20.58 19.29
N PHE A 775 -7.73 20.07 20.30
CA PHE A 775 -9.10 19.54 20.07
C PHE A 775 -10.25 20.58 20.21
N ALA A 776 -10.03 21.81 20.65
CA ALA A 776 -11.15 22.74 20.80
C ALA A 776 -11.04 24.10 20.05
N PRO A 777 -9.92 24.81 19.96
CA PRO A 777 -9.90 26.10 19.27
C PRO A 777 -9.47 26.05 17.79
N VAL A 778 -8.83 24.99 17.31
CA VAL A 778 -8.19 24.95 15.98
C VAL A 778 -9.24 24.90 14.84
N LYS A 779 -10.41 24.35 15.06
CA LYS A 779 -11.49 24.43 14.05
C LYS A 779 -12.01 25.84 13.81
N ALA A 780 -11.88 26.74 14.77
CA ALA A 780 -12.24 28.15 14.62
C ALA A 780 -11.12 28.98 13.96
N ILE A 781 -9.87 28.55 14.10
CA ILE A 781 -8.69 29.21 13.50
C ILE A 781 -8.49 28.77 12.04
N ASN A 782 -8.88 27.56 11.67
CA ASN A 782 -8.88 27.08 10.27
C ASN A 782 -9.83 27.84 9.33
N ALA A 783 -10.70 28.70 9.87
CA ALA A 783 -11.49 29.64 9.11
C ALA A 783 -10.76 30.97 8.85
N VAL A 784 -9.62 31.21 9.48
CA VAL A 784 -8.77 32.39 9.29
C VAL A 784 -7.52 31.99 8.51
N ASN A 785 -7.67 32.06 7.19
CA ASN A 785 -6.60 32.11 6.17
C ASN A 785 -5.41 31.13 6.37
N SER A 786 -5.49 30.00 5.63
CA SER A 786 -4.46 28.94 5.59
C SER A 786 -3.01 29.45 5.35
N ASP A 787 -2.85 30.62 4.77
CA ASP A 787 -1.55 31.17 4.37
C ASP A 787 -0.74 31.71 5.57
N TYR A 788 -1.40 32.23 6.63
CA TYR A 788 -0.70 32.64 7.85
C TYR A 788 -0.20 31.46 8.68
N ILE A 789 -0.94 30.35 8.63
CA ILE A 789 -0.51 29.11 9.32
C ILE A 789 0.71 28.52 8.60
N LYS A 790 0.69 28.50 7.26
CA LYS A 790 1.85 28.07 6.45
C LYS A 790 3.10 28.93 6.70
N LEU A 791 2.92 30.24 6.83
CA LEU A 791 4.01 31.16 7.16
C LEU A 791 4.58 30.91 8.57
N TYR A 792 3.73 30.65 9.55
CA TYR A 792 4.15 30.33 10.91
C TYR A 792 4.86 28.96 10.96
N GLU A 793 4.35 27.96 10.25
CA GLU A 793 4.99 26.64 10.12
C GLU A 793 6.35 26.76 9.44
N LEU A 794 6.46 27.53 8.36
CA LEU A 794 7.73 27.79 7.67
C LEU A 794 8.74 28.47 8.61
N TRP A 795 8.30 29.46 9.38
CA TRP A 795 9.15 30.10 10.36
C TRP A 795 9.52 29.18 11.53
N SER A 796 8.59 28.38 12.02
CA SER A 796 8.79 27.39 13.08
C SER A 796 9.77 26.30 12.66
N ASP A 797 9.68 25.84 11.40
CA ASP A 797 10.53 24.76 10.88
C ASP A 797 11.96 25.21 10.60
N PHE A 798 12.15 26.45 10.16
CA PHE A 798 13.42 26.93 9.62
C PHE A 798 14.02 28.10 10.35
N GLY A 799 13.41 28.61 11.40
CA GLY A 799 13.85 29.82 12.10
C GLY A 799 15.28 29.80 12.66
N GLN A 800 15.91 28.63 12.72
CA GLN A 800 17.31 28.47 13.15
C GLN A 800 18.27 28.10 12.01
N ASP A 801 17.76 27.75 10.82
CA ASP A 801 18.59 27.34 9.69
C ASP A 801 19.05 28.58 8.90
N LYS A 802 20.35 28.73 8.77
CA LYS A 802 20.97 29.90 8.07
C LYS A 802 21.01 29.71 6.56
N ALA A 803 20.92 28.50 6.07
CA ALA A 803 20.93 28.17 4.65
C ALA A 803 19.81 27.18 4.34
N LEU A 804 18.96 27.57 3.40
CA LEU A 804 17.79 26.81 3.00
C LEU A 804 17.86 26.40 1.52
N MET A 805 17.49 25.17 1.26
CA MET A 805 17.25 24.60 -0.06
C MET A 805 15.74 24.42 -0.21
N LEU A 806 15.03 25.49 -0.58
CA LEU A 806 13.57 25.52 -0.76
C LEU A 806 13.20 25.74 -2.22
N CYS A 807 12.16 25.05 -2.66
CA CYS A 807 11.50 25.29 -3.93
C CYS A 807 10.46 26.40 -3.77
N PRO A 808 10.36 27.36 -4.71
CA PRO A 808 9.42 28.47 -4.63
C PRO A 808 7.96 28.03 -4.91
N ILE A 809 7.79 26.98 -5.71
CA ILE A 809 6.49 26.43 -6.09
C ILE A 809 6.38 25.03 -5.55
N LEU A 810 5.31 24.75 -4.85
CA LEU A 810 4.89 23.39 -4.49
C LEU A 810 3.73 22.97 -5.39
N PRO A 811 3.53 21.65 -5.64
CA PRO A 811 2.44 21.17 -6.47
C PRO A 811 1.06 21.68 -6.03
N GLU A 812 0.87 21.92 -4.73
CA GLU A 812 -0.37 22.43 -4.17
C GLU A 812 -0.65 23.92 -4.46
N THR A 813 0.38 24.67 -4.90
CA THR A 813 0.22 26.10 -5.24
C THR A 813 -0.22 26.31 -6.68
N LEU A 814 -0.14 25.29 -7.52
CA LEU A 814 -0.68 25.34 -8.87
C LEU A 814 -2.21 25.29 -8.80
N GLN A 815 -2.89 26.26 -9.39
CA GLN A 815 -4.34 26.29 -9.45
C GLN A 815 -4.81 25.52 -10.68
N PHE A 816 -5.50 24.42 -10.41
CA PHE A 816 -6.09 23.51 -11.41
C PHE A 816 -7.59 23.67 -11.52
#